data_09080dd4345441267f83dbae5c19be24
#
_entry.id   09080dd4345441267f83dbae5c19be24
#
_cell.length_a   1.000
_cell.length_b   1.000
_cell.length_c   1.000
_cell.angle_alpha   90.00
_cell.angle_beta   90.00
_cell.angle_gamma   90.00
#
_symmetry.space_group_name_H-M   'P 1'
#
loop_
_entity.id
_entity.type
_entity.pdbx_description
1 polymer ?
#
loop_
_entity_poly.entity_id
_entity_poly.type
_entity_poly.pdbx_seq_one_letter_code
_entity_poly.pdbx_strand_id
1 'polypeptide(L)'
;MCIRDSACSVLIDGILARSCVTVLKTLAGKSVETIENLPNDTMLQVIQRSFLDAGAVQCGFCTPGMIMAAKALLCKTVNPTEEDIYDGLKHNYCRCTGYVKIIEGVKLAAARLRGEDVPLTAVQVNDPTEIVTGKGQIVPEIEGRFVGQSVWDVDGLAKTAGTLKYCDDYEADEFGEETMLHGAFVFAPVPHARINAVDYSAAESAPGVARIVTHKDVPGLNKIGTWTPDQPVFCSDEVRFLGDFVAMVVADTPEHARAAAKLVKIDYTELPGIYTMAEGVKADSYIVRTGRETGDVEKCKAEAEIVKVRVSKDIQPQDHVCMEPVSAIGYAKDGRVTVYACTQAPFEVRRMLAKNLAMDEENIRVVATPLGGGFGKKCDSFLEAPAAVAALCCDKPVKVTLTRQEDMIVTTRRHGYHTDYEIGFSKDGRFRYLDSFMFSDGGPYEAESYGTLMTGCLMSGGPYIIPNVRVDARCIRDNNLQGGAFRGYGINQAAISIETALDEMAEKLGIDPFELRRRNAVYPGSYSVGGELLESSMGMHDTIDLCEKAVREALREYEGQYPNGTKVLGWGVASGFKKSGIGKGIFIDDGACRLTLDGDGKLHMIVSGTDMGQGFRTAMVQIAAETLRMDMKDIDIVIGDTDITIPTGESVSERQTLCDGRAVYE
;
A
#
# COMPACT_ATOMS: atom_id res chain seq x y z
N MET A 1 10.24 7.17 18.36
CA MET A 1 9.27 7.36 17.28
C MET A 1 8.24 6.27 17.45
N CYS A 2 6.97 6.57 17.38
CA CYS A 2 5.92 5.59 17.67
C CYS A 2 5.88 4.53 16.55
N ILE A 3 5.81 3.25 16.91
CA ILE A 3 5.67 2.15 15.96
C ILE A 3 4.31 2.25 15.24
N ARG A 4 3.29 2.78 15.94
CA ARG A 4 1.93 2.96 15.45
C ARG A 4 1.59 4.44 15.43
N ASP A 5 1.92 5.14 14.34
CA ASP A 5 1.64 6.57 14.19
C ASP A 5 0.17 6.86 14.49
N SER A 6 -0.11 7.42 15.68
CA SER A 6 -1.42 7.75 16.23
C SER A 6 -2.32 6.61 16.73
N ALA A 7 -2.05 5.34 16.49
CA ALA A 7 -2.80 4.25 17.12
C ALA A 7 -2.61 4.20 18.66
N CYS A 8 -1.56 4.82 19.18
CA CYS A 8 -1.26 4.96 20.59
C CYS A 8 -2.03 6.10 21.32
N SER A 9 -3.08 6.64 20.73
CA SER A 9 -3.91 7.69 21.34
C SER A 9 -4.72 7.13 22.50
N VAL A 10 -4.63 7.79 23.67
CA VAL A 10 -5.36 7.47 24.90
C VAL A 10 -5.89 8.74 25.53
N LEU A 11 -6.86 8.66 26.46
CA LEU A 11 -7.26 9.79 27.27
C LEU A 11 -6.62 9.70 28.65
N ILE A 12 -5.96 10.79 29.07
CA ILE A 12 -5.42 10.93 30.43
C ILE A 12 -6.19 12.07 31.10
N ASP A 13 -6.95 11.77 32.15
CA ASP A 13 -7.88 12.69 32.80
C ASP A 13 -8.82 13.37 31.76
N GLY A 14 -9.29 12.61 30.76
CA GLY A 14 -10.16 13.09 29.67
C GLY A 14 -9.46 13.89 28.57
N ILE A 15 -8.14 14.07 28.64
CA ILE A 15 -7.34 14.82 27.66
C ILE A 15 -6.63 13.84 26.71
N LEU A 16 -6.74 14.06 25.40
CA LEU A 16 -6.05 13.27 24.39
C LEU A 16 -4.53 13.32 24.57
N ALA A 17 -3.90 12.18 24.69
CA ALA A 17 -2.47 12.01 24.84
C ALA A 17 -1.96 10.85 23.98
N ARG A 18 -0.66 10.79 23.73
CA ARG A 18 0.01 9.67 23.05
C ARG A 18 0.77 8.84 24.07
N SER A 19 0.36 7.59 24.28
CA SER A 19 0.95 6.71 25.29
C SER A 19 2.45 6.46 25.05
N CYS A 20 2.88 6.33 23.80
CA CYS A 20 4.27 6.05 23.42
C CYS A 20 5.30 7.11 23.84
N VAL A 21 4.88 8.35 24.08
CA VAL A 21 5.75 9.47 24.54
C VAL A 21 5.40 9.94 25.95
N THR A 22 4.43 9.31 26.59
CA THR A 22 4.01 9.65 27.95
C THR A 22 4.86 8.90 28.98
N VAL A 23 5.49 9.63 29.87
CA VAL A 23 6.36 9.05 30.89
C VAL A 23 5.50 8.41 32.01
N LEU A 24 5.59 7.09 32.16
CA LEU A 24 4.74 6.31 33.07
C LEU A 24 4.65 6.87 34.50
N LYS A 25 5.77 7.34 35.08
CA LYS A 25 5.81 7.95 36.43
C LYS A 25 4.93 9.19 36.56
N THR A 26 4.54 9.86 35.45
CA THR A 26 3.67 11.04 35.47
C THR A 26 2.19 10.69 35.52
N LEU A 27 1.85 9.41 35.48
CA LEU A 27 0.48 8.88 35.48
C LEU A 27 -0.02 8.50 36.89
N ALA A 28 0.84 8.60 37.91
CA ALA A 28 0.44 8.29 39.26
C ALA A 28 -0.76 9.18 39.71
N GLY A 29 -1.87 8.56 40.08
CA GLY A 29 -3.10 9.23 40.50
C GLY A 29 -3.96 9.78 39.36
N LYS A 30 -3.62 9.50 38.10
CA LYS A 30 -4.40 9.91 36.93
C LYS A 30 -5.29 8.77 36.43
N SER A 31 -6.40 9.14 35.82
CA SER A 31 -7.25 8.22 35.06
C SER A 31 -6.72 8.06 33.66
N VAL A 32 -6.51 6.82 33.20
CA VAL A 32 -6.13 6.53 31.81
C VAL A 32 -7.25 5.71 31.18
N GLU A 33 -7.77 6.18 30.06
CA GLU A 33 -8.78 5.49 29.28
C GLU A 33 -8.24 5.15 27.89
N THR A 34 -8.48 3.92 27.46
CA THR A 34 -8.05 3.33 26.20
C THR A 34 -9.24 2.82 25.42
N ILE A 35 -9.03 2.37 24.18
CA ILE A 35 -10.10 1.86 23.30
C ILE A 35 -10.74 0.58 23.88
N GLU A 36 -10.04 -0.18 24.71
CA GLU A 36 -10.52 -1.39 25.36
C GLU A 36 -11.71 -1.13 26.31
N ASN A 37 -11.95 0.14 26.69
CA ASN A 37 -13.14 0.52 27.43
C ASN A 37 -14.43 0.56 26.57
N LEU A 38 -14.33 0.33 25.27
CA LEU A 38 -15.44 0.40 24.32
C LEU A 38 -16.69 -0.40 24.77
N PRO A 39 -16.61 -1.61 25.34
CA PRO A 39 -17.78 -2.36 25.79
C PRO A 39 -18.56 -1.66 26.93
N ASN A 40 -17.90 -0.80 27.70
CA ASN A 40 -18.47 -0.13 28.87
C ASN A 40 -18.80 1.35 28.63
N ASP A 41 -18.55 1.88 27.44
CA ASP A 41 -18.70 3.30 27.12
C ASP A 41 -19.63 3.52 25.93
N THR A 42 -20.85 4.01 26.21
CA THR A 42 -21.85 4.28 25.19
C THR A 42 -21.40 5.29 24.13
N MET A 43 -20.60 6.30 24.52
CA MET A 43 -20.07 7.28 23.55
C MET A 43 -19.09 6.62 22.59
N LEU A 44 -18.17 5.77 23.07
CA LEU A 44 -17.27 5.01 22.20
C LEU A 44 -18.05 4.11 21.25
N GLN A 45 -19.12 3.44 21.72
CA GLN A 45 -19.97 2.61 20.87
C GLN A 45 -20.68 3.42 19.77
N VAL A 46 -21.18 4.60 20.10
CA VAL A 46 -21.81 5.50 19.10
C VAL A 46 -20.80 5.95 18.06
N ILE A 47 -19.57 6.32 18.48
CA ILE A 47 -18.50 6.72 17.56
C ILE A 47 -18.08 5.55 16.68
N GLN A 48 -17.87 4.37 17.24
CA GLN A 48 -17.54 3.15 16.52
C GLN A 48 -18.51 2.87 15.37
N ARG A 49 -19.80 2.81 15.68
CA ARG A 49 -20.84 2.55 14.68
C ARG A 49 -20.93 3.64 13.63
N SER A 50 -20.76 4.88 14.03
CA SER A 50 -20.78 6.01 13.11
C SER A 50 -19.62 5.96 12.14
N PHE A 51 -18.44 5.49 12.56
CA PHE A 51 -17.29 5.26 11.70
C PHE A 51 -17.55 4.13 10.69
N LEU A 52 -18.17 3.04 11.13
CA LEU A 52 -18.53 1.94 10.24
C LEU A 52 -19.60 2.35 9.23
N ASP A 53 -20.66 3.01 9.68
CA ASP A 53 -21.74 3.50 8.81
C ASP A 53 -21.26 4.51 7.77
N ALA A 54 -20.32 5.37 8.13
CA ALA A 54 -19.72 6.34 7.22
C ALA A 54 -18.72 5.72 6.23
N GLY A 55 -18.31 4.44 6.42
CA GLY A 55 -17.21 3.83 5.67
C GLY A 55 -15.84 4.45 5.99
N ALA A 56 -15.66 4.92 7.24
CA ALA A 56 -14.45 5.58 7.70
C ALA A 56 -13.30 4.61 8.04
N VAL A 57 -13.54 3.30 7.93
CA VAL A 57 -12.58 2.24 8.26
C VAL A 57 -12.14 1.53 6.99
N GLN A 58 -10.81 1.47 6.75
CA GLN A 58 -10.23 0.65 5.70
C GLN A 58 -9.30 -0.41 6.31
N CYS A 59 -7.99 -0.19 6.35
CA CYS A 59 -7.10 -1.17 6.98
C CYS A 59 -7.30 -1.30 8.50
N GLY A 60 -7.88 -0.29 9.17
CA GLY A 60 -8.20 -0.33 10.60
C GLY A 60 -7.05 0.06 11.54
N PHE A 61 -5.81 0.11 11.06
CA PHE A 61 -4.62 0.31 11.92
C PHE A 61 -4.65 1.64 12.69
N CYS A 62 -5.13 2.73 12.08
CA CYS A 62 -5.25 4.04 12.73
C CYS A 62 -6.58 4.21 13.50
N THR A 63 -7.55 3.34 13.29
CA THR A 63 -8.95 3.57 13.69
C THR A 63 -9.15 3.67 15.19
N PRO A 64 -8.55 2.82 16.05
CA PRO A 64 -8.66 2.97 17.50
C PRO A 64 -8.22 4.35 17.98
N GLY A 65 -7.08 4.84 17.48
CA GLY A 65 -6.57 6.17 17.81
C GLY A 65 -7.47 7.30 17.31
N MET A 66 -8.06 7.17 16.11
CA MET A 66 -9.02 8.12 15.57
C MET A 66 -10.30 8.20 16.41
N ILE A 67 -10.82 7.05 16.86
CA ILE A 67 -11.99 6.96 17.75
C ILE A 67 -11.72 7.65 19.09
N MET A 68 -10.54 7.41 19.70
CA MET A 68 -10.14 8.08 20.94
C MET A 68 -10.03 9.59 20.77
N ALA A 69 -9.47 10.06 19.64
CA ALA A 69 -9.37 11.48 19.31
C ALA A 69 -10.76 12.12 19.08
N ALA A 70 -11.64 11.41 18.36
CA ALA A 70 -13.04 11.83 18.17
C ALA A 70 -13.78 11.94 19.51
N LYS A 71 -13.61 10.97 20.41
CA LYS A 71 -14.16 11.02 21.76
C LYS A 71 -13.69 12.25 22.52
N ALA A 72 -12.38 12.51 22.52
CA ALA A 72 -11.81 13.69 23.18
C ALA A 72 -12.41 15.00 22.69
N LEU A 73 -12.71 15.11 21.39
CA LEU A 73 -13.39 16.26 20.78
C LEU A 73 -14.84 16.31 21.22
N LEU A 74 -15.58 15.22 21.07
CA LEU A 74 -17.03 15.17 21.33
C LEU A 74 -17.39 15.32 22.81
N CYS A 75 -16.47 14.97 23.72
CA CYS A 75 -16.58 15.32 25.15
C CYS A 75 -16.52 16.83 25.41
N LYS A 76 -15.86 17.60 24.55
CA LYS A 76 -15.78 19.07 24.68
C LYS A 76 -16.98 19.75 24.04
N THR A 77 -17.40 19.26 22.88
CA THR A 77 -18.55 19.80 22.14
C THR A 77 -19.21 18.70 21.30
N VAL A 78 -20.51 18.56 21.47
CA VAL A 78 -21.34 17.65 20.63
C VAL A 78 -21.81 18.33 19.35
N ASN A 79 -21.41 19.58 19.09
CA ASN A 79 -21.71 20.32 17.86
C ASN A 79 -20.42 20.92 17.28
N PRO A 80 -19.43 20.07 16.91
CA PRO A 80 -18.17 20.53 16.35
C PRO A 80 -18.38 21.13 14.96
N THR A 81 -17.67 22.21 14.66
CA THR A 81 -17.48 22.68 13.30
C THR A 81 -16.51 21.76 12.57
N GLU A 82 -16.44 21.88 11.25
CA GLU A 82 -15.46 21.10 10.48
C GLU A 82 -14.02 21.44 10.87
N GLU A 83 -13.76 22.71 11.18
CA GLU A 83 -12.45 23.16 11.68
C GLU A 83 -12.11 22.55 13.03
N ASP A 84 -13.09 22.43 13.95
CA ASP A 84 -12.90 21.72 15.23
C ASP A 84 -12.55 20.25 15.01
N ILE A 85 -13.15 19.60 14.02
CA ILE A 85 -12.88 18.21 13.68
C ILE A 85 -11.45 18.08 13.14
N TYR A 86 -11.03 18.94 12.20
CA TYR A 86 -9.66 18.96 11.70
C TYR A 86 -8.65 19.18 12.84
N ASP A 87 -8.90 20.13 13.72
CA ASP A 87 -8.02 20.41 14.86
C ASP A 87 -7.98 19.25 15.87
N GLY A 88 -9.12 18.62 16.14
CA GLY A 88 -9.23 17.46 17.02
C GLY A 88 -8.47 16.23 16.51
N LEU A 89 -8.42 16.04 15.21
CA LEU A 89 -7.77 14.88 14.56
C LEU A 89 -6.37 15.15 14.03
N LYS A 90 -5.85 16.36 14.07
CA LYS A 90 -4.59 16.81 13.41
C LYS A 90 -3.33 15.99 13.75
N HIS A 91 -3.35 15.26 14.86
CA HIS A 91 -2.22 14.44 15.29
C HIS A 91 -2.42 12.94 15.04
N ASN A 92 -3.53 12.58 14.42
CA ASN A 92 -3.87 11.20 14.07
C ASN A 92 -3.80 11.03 12.55
N TYR A 93 -2.90 10.16 12.10
CA TYR A 93 -2.64 9.99 10.68
C TYR A 93 -3.33 8.75 10.12
N CYS A 94 -3.88 8.90 8.91
CA CYS A 94 -4.38 7.81 8.10
C CYS A 94 -3.82 7.92 6.68
N ARG A 95 -3.38 6.80 6.11
CA ARG A 95 -2.88 6.76 4.73
C ARG A 95 -3.91 6.22 3.74
N CYS A 96 -4.94 5.55 4.23
CA CYS A 96 -5.91 4.82 3.41
C CYS A 96 -7.10 5.68 2.95
N THR A 97 -7.74 6.43 3.89
CA THR A 97 -9.09 6.98 3.70
C THR A 97 -9.17 8.34 3.02
N GLY A 98 -8.07 9.09 3.00
CA GLY A 98 -8.11 10.50 2.57
C GLY A 98 -8.91 11.41 3.50
N TYR A 99 -9.25 10.96 4.71
CA TYR A 99 -9.93 11.65 5.81
C TYR A 99 -11.41 11.98 5.60
N VAL A 100 -11.91 12.13 4.38
CA VAL A 100 -13.31 12.57 4.10
C VAL A 100 -14.32 11.73 4.90
N LYS A 101 -14.22 10.40 4.80
CA LYS A 101 -15.11 9.49 5.53
C LYS A 101 -14.92 9.50 7.05
N ILE A 102 -13.71 9.77 7.53
CA ILE A 102 -13.44 9.94 8.96
C ILE A 102 -14.15 11.18 9.49
N ILE A 103 -14.08 12.30 8.76
CA ILE A 103 -14.79 13.55 9.12
C ILE A 103 -16.30 13.34 9.11
N GLU A 104 -16.84 12.66 8.09
CA GLU A 104 -18.24 12.26 8.03
C GLU A 104 -18.65 11.39 9.23
N GLY A 105 -17.80 10.41 9.62
CA GLY A 105 -18.01 9.55 10.79
C GLY A 105 -18.09 10.35 12.09
N VAL A 106 -17.23 11.35 12.28
CA VAL A 106 -17.30 12.23 13.46
C VAL A 106 -18.56 13.10 13.45
N LYS A 107 -18.94 13.66 12.29
CA LYS A 107 -20.20 14.44 12.13
C LYS A 107 -21.43 13.57 12.44
N LEU A 108 -21.44 12.35 11.95
CA LEU A 108 -22.52 11.37 12.21
C LEU A 108 -22.58 11.00 13.69
N ALA A 109 -21.46 10.75 14.35
CA ALA A 109 -21.39 10.48 15.79
C ALA A 109 -21.92 11.68 16.60
N ALA A 110 -21.53 12.90 16.23
CA ALA A 110 -22.01 14.12 16.87
C ALA A 110 -23.54 14.26 16.77
N ALA A 111 -24.11 14.04 15.59
CA ALA A 111 -25.57 14.08 15.37
C ALA A 111 -26.31 13.05 16.23
N ARG A 112 -25.82 11.81 16.28
CA ARG A 112 -26.40 10.75 17.12
C ARG A 112 -26.30 11.06 18.62
N LEU A 113 -25.18 11.64 19.06
CA LEU A 113 -25.04 12.05 20.47
C LEU A 113 -25.99 13.20 20.86
N ARG A 114 -26.41 14.02 19.90
CA ARG A 114 -27.47 15.04 20.11
C ARG A 114 -28.87 14.45 20.08
N GLY A 115 -29.04 13.15 19.79
CA GLY A 115 -30.32 12.47 19.68
C GLY A 115 -31.04 12.72 18.36
N GLU A 116 -30.34 13.15 17.32
CA GLU A 116 -30.90 13.31 15.97
C GLU A 116 -31.19 11.95 15.35
N ASP A 117 -32.33 11.84 14.65
CA ASP A 117 -32.68 10.65 13.89
C ASP A 117 -31.91 10.66 12.55
N VAL A 118 -30.81 9.95 12.53
CA VAL A 118 -29.93 9.87 11.35
C VAL A 118 -30.09 8.50 10.71
N PRO A 119 -30.46 8.44 9.42
CA PRO A 119 -30.65 7.16 8.73
C PRO A 119 -29.36 6.38 8.67
N LEU A 120 -29.46 5.05 8.70
CA LEU A 120 -28.34 4.16 8.45
C LEU A 120 -27.91 4.27 6.98
N THR A 121 -26.61 4.37 6.75
CA THR A 121 -26.04 4.51 5.40
C THR A 121 -25.37 3.23 4.89
N ALA A 122 -25.26 2.21 5.75
CA ALA A 122 -24.66 0.93 5.40
C ALA A 122 -25.39 -0.24 6.06
N VAL A 123 -25.36 -1.40 5.41
CA VAL A 123 -25.85 -2.66 5.96
C VAL A 123 -24.90 -3.12 7.06
N GLN A 124 -25.44 -3.37 8.25
CA GLN A 124 -24.65 -3.84 9.40
C GLN A 124 -24.43 -5.34 9.30
N VAL A 125 -23.17 -5.75 9.38
CA VAL A 125 -22.75 -7.15 9.35
C VAL A 125 -22.12 -7.51 10.69
N ASN A 126 -22.55 -8.65 11.27
CA ASN A 126 -21.99 -9.22 12.49
C ASN A 126 -22.09 -8.32 13.75
N ASP A 127 -23.09 -7.43 13.85
CA ASP A 127 -23.32 -6.71 15.11
C ASP A 127 -23.95 -7.65 16.16
N PRO A 128 -23.21 -8.08 17.20
CA PRO A 128 -23.72 -8.98 18.23
C PRO A 128 -24.65 -8.28 19.22
N THR A 129 -24.76 -6.94 19.15
CA THR A 129 -25.55 -6.15 20.08
C THR A 129 -26.68 -5.47 19.33
N GLU A 130 -27.93 -5.86 19.60
CA GLU A 130 -29.12 -5.08 19.26
C GLU A 130 -29.16 -3.78 20.08
N ILE A 131 -28.16 -2.92 19.94
CA ILE A 131 -28.25 -1.57 20.50
C ILE A 131 -29.06 -0.76 19.52
N VAL A 132 -30.32 -0.65 19.83
CA VAL A 132 -31.27 0.22 19.17
C VAL A 132 -30.83 1.68 19.35
N THR A 133 -30.12 2.21 18.39
CA THR A 133 -29.89 3.65 18.26
C THR A 133 -31.04 4.22 17.41
N GLY A 134 -32.06 4.74 18.07
CA GLY A 134 -33.20 5.41 17.42
C GLY A 134 -34.32 4.47 16.93
N LYS A 135 -35.51 4.94 16.97
CA LYS A 135 -36.73 4.23 16.56
C LYS A 135 -36.67 3.85 15.08
N GLY A 136 -36.76 2.56 14.83
CA GLY A 136 -37.01 1.99 13.50
C GLY A 136 -35.74 1.91 12.64
N GLN A 137 -35.03 0.80 12.75
CA GLN A 137 -34.15 0.36 11.67
C GLN A 137 -35.00 0.09 10.43
N ILE A 138 -34.95 0.98 9.48
CA ILE A 138 -35.22 0.63 8.10
C ILE A 138 -33.84 0.38 7.49
N VAL A 139 -33.28 -0.81 7.73
CA VAL A 139 -32.47 -1.42 6.66
C VAL A 139 -33.45 -1.51 5.51
N PRO A 140 -33.22 -0.87 4.36
CA PRO A 140 -34.07 -1.10 3.21
C PRO A 140 -34.16 -2.62 3.06
N GLU A 141 -35.34 -3.18 2.96
CA GLU A 141 -35.57 -4.55 2.50
C GLU A 141 -34.99 -4.59 1.07
N ILE A 142 -33.69 -4.79 0.99
CA ILE A 142 -33.03 -4.99 -0.29
C ILE A 142 -33.23 -6.47 -0.53
N GLU A 143 -34.21 -6.80 -1.35
CA GLU A 143 -34.51 -8.17 -1.77
C GLU A 143 -33.20 -8.92 -2.12
N GLY A 144 -32.49 -9.45 -1.11
CA GLY A 144 -31.32 -10.33 -1.24
C GLY A 144 -30.15 -9.80 -2.07
N ARG A 145 -29.92 -8.49 -2.20
CA ARG A 145 -28.78 -7.93 -2.95
C ARG A 145 -27.80 -7.24 -2.02
N PHE A 146 -26.60 -7.80 -1.93
CA PHE A 146 -25.46 -7.22 -1.19
C PHE A 146 -24.49 -6.48 -2.12
N VAL A 147 -24.32 -6.96 -3.37
CA VAL A 147 -23.44 -6.32 -4.36
C VAL A 147 -24.02 -4.96 -4.78
N GLY A 148 -23.17 -3.93 -4.76
CA GLY A 148 -23.58 -2.55 -5.03
C GLY A 148 -24.14 -1.80 -3.82
N GLN A 149 -24.22 -2.43 -2.66
CA GLN A 149 -24.61 -1.80 -1.40
C GLN A 149 -23.40 -1.43 -0.56
N SER A 150 -23.54 -0.37 0.24
CA SER A 150 -22.60 -0.10 1.33
C SER A 150 -22.88 -1.07 2.46
N VAL A 151 -21.90 -1.87 2.82
CA VAL A 151 -21.96 -2.80 3.96
C VAL A 151 -20.82 -2.51 4.93
N TRP A 152 -20.98 -2.88 6.19
CA TRP A 152 -19.86 -2.86 7.12
C TRP A 152 -18.80 -3.87 6.67
N ASP A 153 -17.54 -3.50 6.85
CA ASP A 153 -16.44 -4.43 6.69
C ASP A 153 -16.63 -5.64 7.62
N VAL A 154 -16.46 -6.86 7.13
CA VAL A 154 -16.72 -8.09 7.91
C VAL A 154 -15.86 -8.20 9.16
N ASP A 155 -14.69 -7.56 9.19
CA ASP A 155 -13.81 -7.42 10.37
C ASP A 155 -13.82 -5.99 10.95
N GLY A 156 -14.78 -5.16 10.55
CA GLY A 156 -14.88 -3.74 10.93
C GLY A 156 -15.02 -3.53 12.43
N LEU A 157 -15.79 -4.37 13.13
CA LEU A 157 -15.93 -4.30 14.59
C LEU A 157 -14.58 -4.57 15.28
N ALA A 158 -13.82 -5.57 14.83
CA ALA A 158 -12.50 -5.87 15.38
C ALA A 158 -11.50 -4.74 15.11
N LYS A 159 -11.52 -4.15 13.89
CA LYS A 159 -10.70 -2.99 13.52
C LYS A 159 -10.98 -1.78 14.41
N THR A 160 -12.24 -1.49 14.68
CA THR A 160 -12.66 -0.33 15.48
C THR A 160 -12.46 -0.53 16.98
N ALA A 161 -12.57 -1.76 17.47
CA ALA A 161 -12.29 -2.12 18.85
C ALA A 161 -10.79 -2.27 19.16
N GLY A 162 -9.92 -2.28 18.14
CA GLY A 162 -8.48 -2.52 18.32
C GLY A 162 -8.12 -3.98 18.65
N THR A 163 -9.03 -4.92 18.38
CA THR A 163 -8.83 -6.36 18.65
C THR A 163 -8.35 -7.15 17.43
N LEU A 164 -8.36 -6.53 16.24
CA LEU A 164 -7.75 -7.13 15.06
C LEU A 164 -6.23 -7.20 15.25
N LYS A 165 -5.65 -8.40 15.15
CA LYS A 165 -4.21 -8.60 15.28
C LYS A 165 -3.49 -8.33 13.94
N TYR A 166 -2.53 -7.41 13.96
CA TYR A 166 -1.54 -7.22 12.89
C TYR A 166 -0.28 -8.01 13.21
N CYS A 167 0.70 -8.04 12.30
CA CYS A 167 1.85 -8.93 12.43
C CYS A 167 2.63 -8.75 13.75
N ASP A 168 2.79 -7.50 14.22
CA ASP A 168 3.49 -7.23 15.50
C ASP A 168 2.68 -7.59 16.76
N ASP A 169 1.37 -7.86 16.63
CA ASP A 169 0.48 -8.16 17.76
C ASP A 169 0.44 -9.65 18.14
N TYR A 170 1.06 -10.54 17.35
CA TYR A 170 1.16 -11.97 17.66
C TYR A 170 2.23 -12.24 18.72
N GLU A 171 1.93 -13.08 19.69
CA GLU A 171 2.80 -13.42 20.81
C GLU A 171 3.19 -14.91 20.78
N ALA A 172 4.00 -15.36 21.76
CA ALA A 172 4.56 -16.72 21.79
C ALA A 172 3.50 -17.83 21.85
N ASP A 173 2.39 -17.57 22.54
CA ASP A 173 1.30 -18.53 22.76
C ASP A 173 0.59 -18.96 21.48
N GLU A 174 0.53 -18.08 20.45
CA GLU A 174 -0.01 -18.44 19.13
C GLU A 174 0.84 -19.50 18.40
N PHE A 175 2.08 -19.66 18.81
CA PHE A 175 3.00 -20.68 18.29
C PHE A 175 3.10 -21.91 19.23
N GLY A 176 2.34 -21.92 20.34
CA GLY A 176 2.42 -22.96 21.38
C GLY A 176 3.72 -22.92 22.16
N GLU A 177 4.34 -21.74 22.27
CA GLU A 177 5.59 -21.51 22.98
C GLU A 177 5.37 -20.55 24.18
N GLU A 178 6.22 -20.65 25.19
CA GLU A 178 6.16 -19.77 26.38
C GLU A 178 6.88 -18.44 26.16
N THR A 179 7.85 -18.42 25.22
CA THR A 179 8.72 -17.26 24.99
C THR A 179 8.99 -17.07 23.50
N MET A 180 9.08 -15.81 23.09
CA MET A 180 9.45 -15.37 21.76
C MET A 180 10.74 -14.56 21.84
N LEU A 181 11.59 -14.69 20.83
CA LEU A 181 12.79 -13.88 20.67
C LEU A 181 12.54 -12.72 19.73
N HIS A 182 13.39 -11.70 19.81
CA HIS A 182 13.28 -10.47 19.02
C HIS A 182 14.56 -10.19 18.25
N GLY A 183 14.43 -9.89 16.96
CA GLY A 183 15.54 -9.53 16.08
C GLY A 183 15.72 -8.02 15.94
N ALA A 184 16.97 -7.57 15.86
CA ALA A 184 17.34 -6.22 15.49
C ALA A 184 18.52 -6.26 14.50
N PHE A 185 18.43 -5.44 13.42
CA PHE A 185 19.43 -5.46 12.36
C PHE A 185 20.68 -4.62 12.67
N VAL A 186 21.79 -5.09 12.17
CA VAL A 186 23.04 -4.34 12.00
C VAL A 186 23.07 -3.84 10.57
N PHE A 187 22.87 -2.55 10.39
CA PHE A 187 22.76 -1.91 9.07
C PHE A 187 24.13 -1.56 8.46
N ALA A 188 24.11 -1.33 7.15
CA ALA A 188 25.22 -0.74 6.43
C ALA A 188 25.66 0.59 7.08
N PRO A 189 26.97 0.79 7.32
CA PRO A 189 27.49 2.00 7.96
C PRO A 189 27.48 3.22 7.02
N VAL A 190 27.57 2.98 5.72
CA VAL A 190 27.61 3.97 4.64
C VAL A 190 26.88 3.43 3.40
N PRO A 191 26.50 4.29 2.44
CA PRO A 191 25.71 3.84 1.28
C PRO A 191 26.44 2.86 0.35
N HIS A 192 27.77 2.89 0.26
CA HIS A 192 28.54 1.97 -0.58
C HIS A 192 29.92 1.70 0.02
N ALA A 193 30.16 0.44 0.39
CA ALA A 193 31.42 0.03 0.97
C ALA A 193 31.68 -1.46 0.81
N ARG A 194 32.97 -1.80 0.81
CA ARG A 194 33.44 -3.17 1.02
C ARG A 194 33.56 -3.44 2.51
N ILE A 195 32.99 -4.53 2.99
CA ILE A 195 33.18 -5.04 4.35
C ILE A 195 34.53 -5.76 4.42
N ASN A 196 35.44 -5.27 5.28
CA ASN A 196 36.72 -5.90 5.51
C ASN A 196 36.64 -6.94 6.63
N ALA A 197 35.98 -6.60 7.75
CA ALA A 197 35.73 -7.46 8.90
C ALA A 197 34.55 -6.98 9.72
N VAL A 198 33.93 -7.89 10.49
CA VAL A 198 32.87 -7.56 11.46
C VAL A 198 33.24 -8.17 12.80
N ASP A 199 33.28 -7.35 13.86
CA ASP A 199 33.49 -7.78 15.24
C ASP A 199 32.17 -7.83 16.00
N TYR A 200 31.73 -9.03 16.33
CA TYR A 200 30.50 -9.33 17.06
C TYR A 200 30.70 -9.51 18.57
N SER A 201 31.94 -9.57 19.07
CA SER A 201 32.31 -10.03 20.42
C SER A 201 31.60 -9.28 21.54
N ALA A 202 31.45 -7.95 21.41
CA ALA A 202 30.75 -7.13 22.39
C ALA A 202 29.23 -7.37 22.37
N ALA A 203 28.66 -7.63 21.20
CA ALA A 203 27.24 -7.92 21.05
C ALA A 203 26.90 -9.35 21.56
N GLU A 204 27.72 -10.34 21.27
CA GLU A 204 27.56 -11.72 21.77
C GLU A 204 27.54 -11.81 23.29
N SER A 205 28.31 -10.92 23.96
CA SER A 205 28.39 -10.87 25.41
C SER A 205 27.34 -9.97 26.07
N ALA A 206 26.48 -9.32 25.30
CA ALA A 206 25.48 -8.38 25.81
C ALA A 206 24.31 -9.12 26.48
N PRO A 207 23.66 -8.52 27.49
CA PRO A 207 22.53 -9.12 28.17
C PRO A 207 21.39 -9.53 27.24
N GLY A 208 20.84 -10.72 27.45
CA GLY A 208 19.66 -11.22 26.76
C GLY A 208 19.91 -11.69 25.32
N VAL A 209 21.11 -11.55 24.78
CA VAL A 209 21.45 -12.00 23.42
C VAL A 209 21.48 -13.53 23.35
N ALA A 210 20.67 -14.09 22.46
CA ALA A 210 20.59 -15.51 22.19
C ALA A 210 21.45 -15.94 21.00
N ARG A 211 21.48 -15.13 19.94
CA ARG A 211 22.21 -15.46 18.70
C ARG A 211 22.52 -14.20 17.90
N ILE A 212 23.60 -14.24 17.12
CA ILE A 212 23.85 -13.32 16.00
C ILE A 212 23.74 -14.12 14.71
N VAL A 213 22.86 -13.68 13.81
CA VAL A 213 22.57 -14.32 12.53
C VAL A 213 23.23 -13.52 11.42
N THR A 214 23.92 -14.20 10.51
CA THR A 214 24.73 -13.62 9.43
C THR A 214 24.47 -14.34 8.11
N HIS A 215 25.11 -13.90 7.04
CA HIS A 215 25.10 -14.58 5.74
C HIS A 215 25.54 -16.06 5.80
N LYS A 216 26.32 -16.46 6.81
CA LYS A 216 26.79 -17.85 7.01
C LYS A 216 25.71 -18.79 7.53
N ASP A 217 24.67 -18.22 8.13
CA ASP A 217 23.55 -18.96 8.70
C ASP A 217 22.44 -19.20 7.69
N VAL A 218 22.49 -18.58 6.50
CA VAL A 218 21.52 -18.81 5.42
C VAL A 218 21.82 -20.16 4.73
N PRO A 219 20.92 -21.17 4.85
CA PRO A 219 21.22 -22.52 4.38
C PRO A 219 21.32 -22.66 2.87
N GLY A 220 20.58 -21.82 2.13
CA GLY A 220 20.47 -21.86 0.69
C GLY A 220 20.95 -20.59 0.02
N LEU A 221 20.13 -20.02 -0.86
CA LEU A 221 20.46 -18.81 -1.60
C LEU A 221 20.40 -17.58 -0.68
N ASN A 222 21.54 -16.93 -0.43
CA ASN A 222 21.61 -15.68 0.35
C ASN A 222 21.19 -14.47 -0.49
N LYS A 223 20.05 -14.54 -1.17
CA LYS A 223 19.50 -13.46 -2.00
C LYS A 223 17.99 -13.48 -2.01
N ILE A 224 17.39 -12.29 -1.99
CA ILE A 224 15.96 -12.03 -2.15
C ILE A 224 15.71 -11.16 -3.39
N GLY A 225 14.49 -11.09 -3.86
CA GLY A 225 14.03 -10.26 -4.96
C GLY A 225 12.92 -10.95 -5.75
N THR A 226 11.94 -10.18 -6.20
CA THR A 226 10.74 -10.67 -6.92
C THR A 226 11.09 -11.12 -8.34
N TRP A 227 11.70 -10.24 -9.14
CA TRP A 227 12.06 -10.53 -10.54
C TRP A 227 13.44 -11.18 -10.65
N THR A 228 14.43 -10.53 -10.04
CA THR A 228 15.80 -11.01 -9.98
C THR A 228 16.24 -11.08 -8.53
N PRO A 229 16.61 -12.24 -8.00
CA PRO A 229 17.13 -12.34 -6.63
C PRO A 229 18.57 -11.79 -6.60
N ASP A 230 18.71 -10.46 -6.47
CA ASP A 230 20.00 -9.76 -6.47
C ASP A 230 20.33 -9.06 -5.14
N GLN A 231 19.35 -8.82 -4.26
CA GLN A 231 19.55 -8.23 -2.92
C GLN A 231 19.99 -9.32 -1.92
N PRO A 232 21.09 -9.16 -1.18
CA PRO A 232 21.48 -10.12 -0.13
C PRO A 232 20.47 -10.18 1.01
N VAL A 233 20.20 -11.37 1.57
CA VAL A 233 19.53 -11.53 2.88
C VAL A 233 20.39 -10.88 3.97
N PHE A 234 21.69 -11.20 3.97
CA PHE A 234 22.74 -10.54 4.75
C PHE A 234 23.98 -10.34 3.89
N CYS A 235 24.54 -9.14 3.93
CA CYS A 235 25.74 -8.80 3.17
C CYS A 235 26.97 -9.53 3.70
N SER A 236 27.77 -10.11 2.79
CA SER A 236 29.00 -10.82 3.12
C SER A 236 30.26 -9.96 2.97
N ASP A 237 30.33 -9.17 1.89
CA ASP A 237 31.55 -8.51 1.42
C ASP A 237 31.33 -7.06 0.95
N GLU A 238 30.10 -6.70 0.58
CA GLU A 238 29.77 -5.38 0.05
C GLU A 238 28.38 -4.94 0.53
N VAL A 239 28.27 -3.67 0.92
CA VAL A 239 26.98 -2.98 1.13
C VAL A 239 26.80 -1.95 0.02
N ARG A 240 25.57 -1.80 -0.47
CA ARG A 240 25.23 -0.97 -1.64
C ARG A 240 24.27 0.15 -1.35
N PHE A 241 23.61 0.14 -0.17
CA PHE A 241 22.80 1.24 0.33
C PHE A 241 22.64 1.15 1.85
N LEU A 242 22.13 2.20 2.46
CA LEU A 242 21.98 2.30 3.93
C LEU A 242 21.02 1.26 4.54
N GLY A 243 20.15 0.66 3.74
CA GLY A 243 19.19 -0.36 4.20
C GLY A 243 19.70 -1.78 4.15
N ASP A 244 20.91 -2.03 3.66
CA ASP A 244 21.52 -3.37 3.64
C ASP A 244 21.76 -3.91 5.05
N PHE A 245 21.47 -5.19 5.25
CA PHE A 245 21.70 -5.91 6.50
C PHE A 245 23.05 -6.61 6.49
N VAL A 246 23.91 -6.30 7.47
CA VAL A 246 25.19 -7.01 7.68
C VAL A 246 24.98 -8.22 8.59
N ALA A 247 24.12 -8.09 9.60
CA ALA A 247 23.74 -9.16 10.53
C ALA A 247 22.41 -8.83 11.22
N MET A 248 21.87 -9.81 11.95
CA MET A 248 20.76 -9.61 12.86
C MET A 248 21.13 -10.15 14.25
N VAL A 249 20.96 -9.32 15.29
CA VAL A 249 21.10 -9.73 16.67
C VAL A 249 19.72 -10.19 17.19
N VAL A 250 19.65 -11.40 17.71
CA VAL A 250 18.45 -12.00 18.29
C VAL A 250 18.60 -12.04 19.81
N ALA A 251 17.62 -11.50 20.53
CA ALA A 251 17.63 -11.42 21.99
C ALA A 251 16.25 -11.70 22.60
N ASP A 252 16.19 -11.79 23.93
CA ASP A 252 14.97 -12.03 24.71
C ASP A 252 13.97 -10.87 24.70
N THR A 253 14.44 -9.64 24.42
CA THR A 253 13.60 -8.44 24.27
C THR A 253 14.04 -7.58 23.09
N PRO A 254 13.13 -6.79 22.49
CA PRO A 254 13.50 -5.88 21.42
C PRO A 254 14.48 -4.80 21.86
N GLU A 255 14.47 -4.40 23.14
CA GLU A 255 15.42 -3.45 23.73
C GLU A 255 16.83 -4.03 23.77
N HIS A 256 16.98 -5.27 24.26
CA HIS A 256 18.27 -5.98 24.30
C HIS A 256 18.82 -6.20 22.89
N ALA A 257 17.98 -6.65 21.96
CA ALA A 257 18.39 -6.85 20.56
C ALA A 257 18.93 -5.55 19.92
N ARG A 258 18.18 -4.44 20.07
CA ARG A 258 18.60 -3.13 19.54
C ARG A 258 19.82 -2.55 20.25
N ALA A 259 19.95 -2.77 21.56
CA ALA A 259 21.13 -2.32 22.31
C ALA A 259 22.38 -3.07 21.85
N ALA A 260 22.28 -4.40 21.71
CA ALA A 260 23.40 -5.25 21.31
C ALA A 260 23.77 -5.03 19.83
N ALA A 261 22.81 -4.80 18.92
CA ALA A 261 23.10 -4.50 17.52
C ALA A 261 24.02 -3.26 17.35
N LYS A 262 23.91 -2.28 18.23
CA LYS A 262 24.75 -1.08 18.23
C LYS A 262 26.20 -1.35 18.71
N LEU A 263 26.46 -2.49 19.32
CA LEU A 263 27.80 -2.87 19.79
C LEU A 263 28.62 -3.56 18.72
N VAL A 264 27.99 -4.01 17.63
CA VAL A 264 28.68 -4.61 16.48
C VAL A 264 29.52 -3.56 15.78
N LYS A 265 30.77 -3.89 15.50
CA LYS A 265 31.70 -3.00 14.81
C LYS A 265 31.98 -3.55 13.43
N ILE A 266 31.82 -2.70 12.41
CA ILE A 266 32.11 -3.03 11.02
C ILE A 266 33.37 -2.26 10.61
N ASP A 267 34.41 -3.01 10.22
CA ASP A 267 35.58 -2.46 9.51
C ASP A 267 35.27 -2.47 8.02
N TYR A 268 35.34 -1.33 7.36
CA TYR A 268 34.96 -1.18 5.96
C TYR A 268 35.83 -0.20 5.21
N THR A 269 35.83 -0.33 3.89
CA THR A 269 36.47 0.60 2.95
C THR A 269 35.36 1.20 2.07
N GLU A 270 35.15 2.52 2.17
CA GLU A 270 34.18 3.20 1.31
C GLU A 270 34.52 3.05 -0.16
N LEU A 271 33.50 2.86 -0.99
CA LEU A 271 33.59 2.77 -2.43
C LEU A 271 32.90 3.97 -3.09
N PRO A 272 33.31 4.37 -4.30
CA PRO A 272 32.59 5.40 -5.04
C PRO A 272 31.13 5.00 -5.27
N GLY A 273 30.18 5.89 -4.91
CA GLY A 273 28.75 5.67 -5.11
C GLY A 273 28.22 6.50 -6.27
N ILE A 274 27.04 6.08 -6.77
CA ILE A 274 26.23 6.78 -7.75
C ILE A 274 24.99 7.30 -7.00
N TYR A 275 24.73 8.61 -7.04
CA TYR A 275 23.64 9.22 -6.27
C TYR A 275 22.69 10.06 -7.12
N THR A 276 23.04 10.28 -8.40
CA THR A 276 22.20 11.02 -9.33
C THR A 276 21.97 10.23 -10.63
N MET A 277 20.84 10.44 -11.28
CA MET A 277 20.58 9.82 -12.59
C MET A 277 21.67 10.20 -13.62
N ALA A 278 22.18 11.42 -13.59
CA ALA A 278 23.23 11.87 -14.49
C ALA A 278 24.55 11.11 -14.30
N GLU A 279 24.93 10.82 -13.05
CA GLU A 279 26.09 9.97 -12.74
C GLU A 279 25.87 8.55 -13.24
N GLY A 280 24.66 7.98 -13.03
CA GLY A 280 24.30 6.65 -13.51
C GLY A 280 24.38 6.51 -15.04
N VAL A 281 23.85 7.52 -15.75
CA VAL A 281 23.96 7.59 -17.22
C VAL A 281 25.42 7.64 -17.66
N LYS A 282 26.23 8.48 -17.02
CA LYS A 282 27.68 8.60 -17.33
C LYS A 282 28.46 7.30 -17.05
N ALA A 283 28.08 6.58 -16.00
CA ALA A 283 28.68 5.32 -15.63
C ALA A 283 28.13 4.11 -16.40
N ASP A 284 27.16 4.30 -17.28
CA ASP A 284 26.40 3.24 -17.97
C ASP A 284 25.79 2.22 -17.01
N SER A 285 25.37 2.66 -15.81
CA SER A 285 24.88 1.85 -14.71
C SER A 285 23.36 1.74 -14.76
N TYR A 286 22.85 0.61 -15.20
CA TYR A 286 21.40 0.39 -15.34
C TYR A 286 20.98 -0.93 -14.70
N ILE A 287 19.77 -0.93 -14.11
CA ILE A 287 19.05 -2.15 -13.73
C ILE A 287 18.38 -2.72 -14.98
N VAL A 288 17.65 -1.86 -15.72
CA VAL A 288 16.88 -2.27 -16.90
C VAL A 288 16.86 -1.15 -17.94
N ARG A 289 16.80 -1.56 -19.20
CA ARG A 289 16.49 -0.70 -20.35
C ARG A 289 15.35 -1.33 -21.11
N THR A 290 14.36 -0.55 -21.47
CA THR A 290 13.19 -0.97 -22.24
C THR A 290 12.71 0.16 -23.14
N GLY A 291 11.76 -0.12 -24.01
CA GLY A 291 11.19 0.90 -24.87
C GLY A 291 10.04 0.39 -25.69
N ARG A 292 9.38 1.29 -26.37
CA ARG A 292 8.29 1.01 -27.29
C ARG A 292 8.43 1.88 -28.54
N GLU A 293 8.30 1.27 -29.70
CA GLU A 293 8.27 1.99 -30.97
C GLU A 293 7.13 1.47 -31.84
N THR A 294 6.34 2.41 -32.42
CA THR A 294 5.23 2.11 -33.31
C THR A 294 5.08 3.26 -34.30
N GLY A 295 4.84 2.95 -35.57
CA GLY A 295 4.74 3.94 -36.63
C GLY A 295 6.10 4.55 -36.97
N ASP A 296 6.09 5.82 -37.44
CA ASP A 296 7.30 6.54 -37.88
C ASP A 296 7.32 7.96 -37.31
N VAL A 297 7.91 8.09 -36.13
CA VAL A 297 8.02 9.36 -35.40
C VAL A 297 8.87 10.37 -36.15
N GLU A 298 9.99 9.96 -36.78
CA GLU A 298 10.89 10.88 -37.48
C GLU A 298 10.22 11.47 -38.73
N LYS A 299 9.46 10.66 -39.47
CA LYS A 299 8.66 11.13 -40.57
C LYS A 299 7.64 12.16 -40.13
N CYS A 300 6.91 11.90 -39.05
CA CYS A 300 5.94 12.85 -38.51
C CYS A 300 6.59 14.15 -38.04
N LYS A 301 7.77 14.08 -37.39
CA LYS A 301 8.53 15.25 -36.96
C LYS A 301 8.94 16.15 -38.13
N ALA A 302 9.16 15.59 -39.30
CA ALA A 302 9.57 16.30 -40.51
C ALA A 302 8.39 17.00 -41.22
N GLU A 303 7.14 16.69 -40.90
CA GLU A 303 5.95 17.32 -41.51
C GLU A 303 5.86 18.81 -41.11
N ALA A 304 5.74 19.71 -42.10
CA ALA A 304 5.76 21.16 -41.87
C ALA A 304 4.56 21.72 -41.09
N GLU A 305 3.44 20.98 -41.08
CA GLU A 305 2.17 21.42 -40.46
C GLU A 305 2.00 20.94 -39.00
N ILE A 306 2.97 20.25 -38.42
CA ILE A 306 2.91 19.72 -37.06
C ILE A 306 3.18 20.83 -36.05
N VAL A 307 2.25 20.99 -35.11
CA VAL A 307 2.43 21.79 -33.88
C VAL A 307 3.08 20.91 -32.80
N LYS A 308 4.17 21.39 -32.24
CA LYS A 308 4.99 20.61 -31.28
C LYS A 308 5.01 21.28 -29.91
N VAL A 309 5.00 20.45 -28.87
CA VAL A 309 5.26 20.86 -27.48
C VAL A 309 6.29 19.90 -26.90
N ARG A 310 7.21 20.43 -26.09
CA ARG A 310 8.18 19.63 -25.34
C ARG A 310 8.13 20.02 -23.86
N VAL A 311 7.99 19.02 -23.00
CA VAL A 311 8.02 19.19 -21.55
C VAL A 311 9.06 18.27 -20.93
N SER A 312 9.73 18.78 -19.91
CA SER A 312 10.67 18.00 -19.10
C SER A 312 10.24 18.09 -17.65
N LYS A 313 10.22 16.96 -16.94
CA LYS A 313 9.76 16.87 -15.55
C LYS A 313 10.71 16.04 -14.71
N ASP A 314 11.02 16.55 -13.52
CA ASP A 314 11.67 15.82 -12.45
C ASP A 314 10.62 15.46 -11.39
N ILE A 315 10.43 14.19 -11.15
CA ILE A 315 9.44 13.65 -10.23
C ILE A 315 10.19 12.97 -9.08
N GLN A 316 9.98 13.47 -7.88
CA GLN A 316 10.69 13.00 -6.69
C GLN A 316 10.22 11.61 -6.25
N PRO A 317 11.12 10.79 -5.67
CA PRO A 317 10.74 9.54 -5.02
C PRO A 317 9.79 9.80 -3.85
N GLN A 318 8.96 8.81 -3.51
CA GLN A 318 7.91 8.95 -2.49
C GLN A 318 7.77 7.67 -1.68
N ASP A 319 7.82 7.75 -0.34
CA ASP A 319 7.52 6.61 0.52
C ASP A 319 6.01 6.39 0.66
N HIS A 320 5.60 5.12 0.78
CA HIS A 320 4.21 4.71 0.99
C HIS A 320 3.65 5.20 2.31
N VAL A 321 4.46 5.18 3.36
CA VAL A 321 4.10 5.52 4.73
C VAL A 321 2.86 4.69 5.17
N CYS A 322 2.92 3.37 5.00
CA CYS A 322 1.92 2.48 5.61
C CYS A 322 1.89 2.72 7.11
N MET A 323 0.71 2.76 7.72
CA MET A 323 0.65 2.99 9.16
C MET A 323 1.30 1.85 9.95
N GLU A 324 1.15 0.61 9.49
CA GLU A 324 1.90 -0.54 9.98
C GLU A 324 3.29 -0.58 9.32
N PRO A 325 4.40 -0.46 10.07
CA PRO A 325 5.74 -0.78 9.59
C PRO A 325 5.86 -2.25 9.20
N VAL A 326 6.85 -2.60 8.39
CA VAL A 326 7.07 -4.00 8.01
C VAL A 326 7.49 -4.82 9.23
N SER A 327 6.85 -5.99 9.39
CA SER A 327 7.09 -6.95 10.46
C SER A 327 6.98 -8.37 9.92
N ALA A 328 7.75 -9.29 10.49
CA ALA A 328 7.68 -10.72 10.23
C ALA A 328 8.01 -11.53 11.50
N ILE A 329 7.43 -12.73 11.61
CA ILE A 329 7.72 -13.69 12.66
C ILE A 329 8.04 -15.02 12.02
N GLY A 330 9.25 -15.52 12.21
CA GLY A 330 9.66 -16.86 11.80
C GLY A 330 9.51 -17.85 12.96
N TYR A 331 9.07 -19.06 12.64
CA TYR A 331 8.99 -20.17 13.59
C TYR A 331 9.38 -21.49 12.89
N ALA A 332 10.31 -22.22 13.48
CA ALA A 332 10.77 -23.50 12.95
C ALA A 332 10.47 -24.61 13.96
N LYS A 333 9.80 -25.67 13.51
CA LYS A 333 9.47 -26.83 14.35
C LYS A 333 9.28 -28.08 13.48
N ASP A 334 9.77 -29.22 13.97
CA ASP A 334 9.55 -30.53 13.33
C ASP A 334 9.90 -30.58 11.85
N GLY A 335 10.95 -29.86 11.43
CA GLY A 335 11.40 -29.81 10.03
C GLY A 335 10.57 -28.89 9.14
N ARG A 336 9.63 -28.11 9.68
CA ARG A 336 8.83 -27.09 8.97
C ARG A 336 9.18 -25.70 9.43
N VAL A 337 9.02 -24.74 8.53
CA VAL A 337 9.15 -23.31 8.80
C VAL A 337 7.82 -22.62 8.54
N THR A 338 7.32 -21.89 9.54
CA THR A 338 6.16 -21.02 9.41
C THR A 338 6.60 -19.56 9.53
N VAL A 339 6.11 -18.72 8.63
CA VAL A 339 6.37 -17.28 8.65
C VAL A 339 5.04 -16.54 8.65
N TYR A 340 4.80 -15.73 9.69
CA TYR A 340 3.76 -14.72 9.73
C TYR A 340 4.35 -13.42 9.21
N ALA A 341 3.71 -12.80 8.24
CA ALA A 341 4.23 -11.59 7.62
C ALA A 341 3.13 -10.64 7.17
N CYS A 342 3.41 -9.35 7.20
CA CYS A 342 2.55 -8.36 6.61
C CYS A 342 2.84 -8.23 5.10
N THR A 343 2.51 -9.26 4.32
CA THR A 343 2.84 -9.38 2.89
C THR A 343 1.60 -9.36 1.98
N GLN A 344 1.73 -8.79 0.79
CA GLN A 344 0.74 -8.83 -0.28
C GLN A 344 0.89 -10.08 -1.18
N ALA A 345 1.97 -10.87 -0.99
CA ALA A 345 2.41 -11.92 -1.91
C ALA A 345 2.83 -13.21 -1.19
N PRO A 346 1.95 -13.86 -0.39
CA PRO A 346 2.36 -14.98 0.47
C PRO A 346 2.95 -16.17 -0.30
N PHE A 347 2.47 -16.48 -1.49
CA PHE A 347 3.00 -17.58 -2.29
C PHE A 347 4.36 -17.25 -2.93
N GLU A 348 4.62 -16.00 -3.29
CA GLU A 348 5.93 -15.54 -3.74
C GLU A 348 6.94 -15.63 -2.60
N VAL A 349 6.55 -15.19 -1.40
CA VAL A 349 7.36 -15.32 -0.19
C VAL A 349 7.70 -16.78 0.05
N ARG A 350 6.73 -17.71 -0.04
CA ARG A 350 6.98 -19.15 0.13
C ARG A 350 8.01 -19.67 -0.87
N ARG A 351 7.86 -19.33 -2.17
CA ARG A 351 8.82 -19.73 -3.22
C ARG A 351 10.22 -19.17 -2.99
N MET A 352 10.31 -17.93 -2.53
CA MET A 352 11.58 -17.30 -2.18
C MET A 352 12.23 -17.99 -0.98
N LEU A 353 11.48 -18.22 0.09
CA LEU A 353 11.95 -18.92 1.30
C LEU A 353 12.45 -20.33 1.00
N ALA A 354 11.78 -21.08 0.10
CA ALA A 354 12.23 -22.39 -0.32
C ALA A 354 13.68 -22.37 -0.85
N LYS A 355 14.03 -21.35 -1.63
CA LYS A 355 15.40 -21.15 -2.13
C LYS A 355 16.35 -20.69 -1.02
N ASN A 356 15.93 -19.76 -0.16
CA ASN A 356 16.78 -19.24 0.91
C ASN A 356 17.10 -20.30 1.97
N LEU A 357 16.14 -21.17 2.27
CA LEU A 357 16.27 -22.18 3.32
C LEU A 357 16.76 -23.54 2.78
N ALA A 358 16.90 -23.69 1.45
CA ALA A 358 17.15 -24.97 0.78
C ALA A 358 16.16 -26.06 1.21
N MET A 359 14.87 -25.70 1.26
CA MET A 359 13.76 -26.57 1.70
C MET A 359 12.71 -26.68 0.59
N ASP A 360 11.95 -27.76 0.60
CA ASP A 360 10.78 -27.91 -0.26
C ASP A 360 9.67 -26.98 0.18
N GLU A 361 8.91 -26.40 -0.77
CA GLU A 361 7.81 -25.47 -0.49
C GLU A 361 6.75 -26.06 0.45
N GLU A 362 6.53 -27.37 0.42
CA GLU A 362 5.58 -28.08 1.29
C GLU A 362 5.94 -28.01 2.79
N ASN A 363 7.21 -27.77 3.10
CA ASN A 363 7.70 -27.59 4.46
C ASN A 363 7.72 -26.12 4.92
N ILE A 364 7.18 -25.21 4.09
CA ILE A 364 7.13 -23.80 4.37
C ILE A 364 5.68 -23.31 4.31
N ARG A 365 5.22 -22.72 5.42
CA ARG A 365 3.94 -22.03 5.53
C ARG A 365 4.15 -20.54 5.67
N VAL A 366 3.46 -19.76 4.86
CA VAL A 366 3.41 -18.30 5.00
C VAL A 366 1.98 -17.89 5.31
N VAL A 367 1.80 -17.14 6.39
CA VAL A 367 0.52 -16.59 6.80
C VAL A 367 0.59 -15.08 6.64
N ALA A 368 -0.11 -14.55 5.65
CA ALA A 368 -0.30 -13.11 5.51
C ALA A 368 -1.27 -12.65 6.60
N THR A 369 -0.76 -11.89 7.57
CA THR A 369 -1.58 -11.29 8.62
C THR A 369 -2.44 -10.16 8.04
N PRO A 370 -3.48 -9.67 8.73
CA PRO A 370 -4.13 -8.42 8.37
C PRO A 370 -3.10 -7.31 8.20
N LEU A 371 -3.18 -6.53 7.11
CA LEU A 371 -2.18 -5.52 6.78
C LEU A 371 -2.68 -4.12 7.12
N GLY A 372 -1.89 -3.38 7.88
CA GLY A 372 -2.10 -1.96 8.21
C GLY A 372 -1.72 -1.01 7.07
N GLY A 373 -2.24 -1.29 5.85
CA GLY A 373 -1.89 -0.66 4.58
C GLY A 373 -0.75 -1.39 3.87
N GLY A 374 -0.73 -1.32 2.53
CA GLY A 374 0.30 -1.94 1.69
C GLY A 374 0.77 -1.02 0.58
N PHE A 375 -0.12 -0.63 -0.33
CA PHE A 375 0.10 0.30 -1.45
C PHE A 375 1.19 -0.13 -2.45
N GLY A 376 1.63 -1.40 -2.38
CA GLY A 376 2.74 -1.95 -3.15
C GLY A 376 4.02 -2.20 -2.34
N LYS A 377 4.26 -1.47 -1.22
CA LYS A 377 5.43 -1.66 -0.35
C LYS A 377 5.62 -3.12 0.07
N LYS A 378 4.52 -3.81 0.41
CA LYS A 378 4.50 -5.16 0.98
C LYS A 378 4.38 -6.26 -0.09
N CYS A 379 4.64 -5.93 -1.37
CA CYS A 379 4.88 -6.92 -2.43
C CYS A 379 6.31 -7.45 -2.36
N ASP A 380 7.27 -6.57 -2.08
CA ASP A 380 8.66 -6.97 -1.85
C ASP A 380 8.82 -7.62 -0.48
N SER A 381 9.76 -8.57 -0.39
CA SER A 381 10.08 -9.29 0.85
C SER A 381 11.37 -8.75 1.44
N PHE A 382 11.34 -8.36 2.71
CA PHE A 382 12.51 -7.78 3.40
C PHE A 382 12.89 -8.54 4.66
N LEU A 383 11.91 -8.95 5.46
CA LEU A 383 12.11 -9.50 6.80
C LEU A 383 11.83 -10.99 6.90
N GLU A 384 11.13 -11.55 5.94
CA GLU A 384 10.64 -12.94 5.97
C GLU A 384 11.81 -13.93 5.97
N ALA A 385 12.80 -13.73 5.09
CA ALA A 385 13.98 -14.57 5.04
C ALA A 385 14.88 -14.42 6.29
N PRO A 386 15.23 -13.20 6.76
CA PRO A 386 15.93 -13.02 8.03
C PRO A 386 15.23 -13.67 9.23
N ALA A 387 13.89 -13.50 9.36
CA ALA A 387 13.11 -14.06 10.46
C ALA A 387 13.09 -15.60 10.41
N ALA A 388 12.91 -16.18 9.21
CA ALA A 388 12.93 -17.63 9.01
C ALA A 388 14.30 -18.25 9.34
N VAL A 389 15.38 -17.63 8.86
CA VAL A 389 16.76 -18.08 9.16
C VAL A 389 17.04 -18.01 10.68
N ALA A 390 16.63 -16.92 11.32
CA ALA A 390 16.81 -16.78 12.77
C ALA A 390 16.02 -17.84 13.56
N ALA A 391 14.79 -18.15 13.14
CA ALA A 391 13.99 -19.18 13.76
C ALA A 391 14.65 -20.57 13.69
N LEU A 392 15.24 -20.90 12.53
CA LEU A 392 16.02 -22.13 12.35
C LEU A 392 17.26 -22.18 13.27
N CYS A 393 17.89 -21.03 13.55
CA CYS A 393 19.07 -20.95 14.40
C CYS A 393 18.74 -21.00 15.91
N CYS A 394 17.51 -20.68 16.30
CA CYS A 394 17.14 -20.46 17.70
C CYS A 394 16.13 -21.48 18.25
N ASP A 395 15.53 -22.32 17.39
CA ASP A 395 14.45 -23.27 17.75
C ASP A 395 13.31 -22.61 18.55
N LYS A 396 13.02 -21.33 18.26
CA LYS A 396 11.99 -20.50 18.91
C LYS A 396 11.39 -19.54 17.90
N PRO A 397 10.16 -19.05 18.14
CA PRO A 397 9.63 -17.94 17.35
C PRO A 397 10.55 -16.72 17.45
N VAL A 398 10.86 -16.09 16.32
CA VAL A 398 11.67 -14.86 16.25
C VAL A 398 10.86 -13.79 15.54
N LYS A 399 10.52 -12.73 16.26
CA LYS A 399 9.82 -11.55 15.75
C LYS A 399 10.81 -10.47 15.36
N VAL A 400 10.58 -9.88 14.20
CA VAL A 400 11.36 -8.73 13.72
C VAL A 400 10.38 -7.66 13.26
N THR A 401 10.46 -6.48 13.86
CA THR A 401 9.62 -5.33 13.52
C THR A 401 10.49 -4.09 13.34
N LEU A 402 10.41 -3.48 12.17
CA LEU A 402 11.12 -2.23 11.89
C LEU A 402 10.49 -1.07 12.65
N THR A 403 11.34 -0.18 13.18
CA THR A 403 10.86 1.15 13.58
C THR A 403 10.45 1.94 12.34
N ARG A 404 9.64 2.97 12.50
CA ARG A 404 9.25 3.84 11.36
C ARG A 404 10.47 4.37 10.59
N GLN A 405 11.54 4.70 11.29
CA GLN A 405 12.77 5.21 10.66
C GLN A 405 13.47 4.13 9.84
N GLU A 406 13.59 2.92 10.39
CA GLU A 406 14.16 1.76 9.68
C GLU A 406 13.29 1.37 8.47
N ASP A 407 11.95 1.35 8.65
CA ASP A 407 10.98 1.05 7.59
C ASP A 407 11.15 2.00 6.38
N MET A 408 11.39 3.28 6.63
CA MET A 408 11.61 4.27 5.57
C MET A 408 12.99 4.16 4.88
N ILE A 409 13.95 3.46 5.48
CA ILE A 409 15.30 3.24 4.92
C ILE A 409 15.38 1.91 4.18
N VAL A 410 14.86 0.84 4.79
CA VAL A 410 14.99 -0.53 4.32
C VAL A 410 14.08 -0.82 3.12
N THR A 411 12.83 -0.33 3.19
CA THR A 411 11.79 -0.73 2.25
C THR A 411 11.82 0.10 0.98
N THR A 412 11.22 -0.45 -0.08
CA THR A 412 11.10 0.22 -1.37
C THR A 412 10.20 1.46 -1.32
N ARG A 413 10.34 2.32 -2.32
CA ARG A 413 9.58 3.55 -2.51
C ARG A 413 9.18 3.73 -3.97
N ARG A 414 8.30 4.69 -4.26
CA ARG A 414 8.06 5.13 -5.63
C ARG A 414 9.37 5.62 -6.22
N HIS A 415 9.75 5.10 -7.38
CA HIS A 415 10.89 5.60 -8.15
C HIS A 415 10.76 7.10 -8.42
N GLY A 416 11.83 7.86 -8.24
CA GLY A 416 11.95 9.17 -8.86
C GLY A 416 12.11 9.02 -10.37
N TYR A 417 11.55 9.94 -11.15
CA TYR A 417 11.67 9.92 -12.60
C TYR A 417 12.18 11.27 -13.11
N HIS A 418 13.03 11.19 -14.13
CA HIS A 418 13.25 12.28 -15.07
C HIS A 418 12.59 11.90 -16.40
N THR A 419 11.76 12.76 -16.92
CA THR A 419 11.04 12.52 -18.19
C THR A 419 11.24 13.68 -19.14
N ASP A 420 11.37 13.37 -20.43
CA ASP A 420 11.44 14.35 -21.50
C ASP A 420 10.46 13.91 -22.61
N TYR A 421 9.39 14.65 -22.79
CA TYR A 421 8.28 14.34 -23.70
C TYR A 421 8.21 15.39 -24.80
N GLU A 422 8.25 14.96 -26.06
CA GLU A 422 7.88 15.77 -27.20
C GLU A 422 6.64 15.18 -27.86
N ILE A 423 5.57 15.98 -27.94
CA ILE A 423 4.33 15.60 -28.60
C ILE A 423 4.08 16.46 -29.82
N GLY A 424 3.52 15.86 -30.88
CA GLY A 424 3.14 16.54 -32.08
C GLY A 424 1.66 16.35 -32.42
N PHE A 425 1.03 17.44 -32.83
CA PHE A 425 -0.37 17.50 -33.22
C PHE A 425 -0.56 18.13 -34.60
N SER A 426 -1.61 17.70 -35.31
CA SER A 426 -2.14 18.47 -36.42
C SER A 426 -2.88 19.71 -35.91
N LYS A 427 -3.05 20.72 -36.75
CA LYS A 427 -3.71 22.00 -36.41
C LYS A 427 -5.16 21.85 -35.92
N ASP A 428 -5.83 20.76 -36.26
CA ASP A 428 -7.18 20.42 -35.80
C ASP A 428 -7.20 19.71 -34.46
N GLY A 429 -6.02 19.59 -33.76
CA GLY A 429 -5.92 19.04 -32.43
C GLY A 429 -5.94 17.51 -32.36
N ARG A 430 -5.46 16.81 -33.39
CA ARG A 430 -5.26 15.34 -33.34
C ARG A 430 -3.82 15.00 -33.09
N PHE A 431 -3.58 14.01 -32.22
CA PHE A 431 -2.25 13.44 -32.01
C PHE A 431 -1.64 12.92 -33.32
N ARG A 432 -0.39 13.22 -33.54
CA ARG A 432 0.42 12.70 -34.63
C ARG A 432 1.55 11.82 -34.13
N TYR A 433 2.23 12.22 -33.04
CA TYR A 433 3.28 11.42 -32.42
C TYR A 433 3.53 11.76 -30.96
N LEU A 434 4.12 10.78 -30.28
CA LEU A 434 4.78 10.90 -28.98
C LEU A 434 6.24 10.43 -29.14
N ASP A 435 7.18 11.28 -28.74
CA ASP A 435 8.58 10.92 -28.57
C ASP A 435 8.98 11.19 -27.12
N SER A 436 9.26 10.15 -26.36
CA SER A 436 9.51 10.30 -24.94
C SER A 436 10.75 9.56 -24.48
N PHE A 437 11.40 10.17 -23.51
CA PHE A 437 12.55 9.64 -22.82
C PHE A 437 12.28 9.62 -21.32
N MET A 438 12.52 8.48 -20.67
CA MET A 438 12.21 8.29 -19.27
C MET A 438 13.41 7.66 -18.54
N PHE A 439 13.93 8.34 -17.54
CA PHE A 439 14.85 7.76 -16.58
C PHE A 439 14.15 7.57 -15.23
N SER A 440 14.48 6.49 -14.55
CA SER A 440 14.11 6.30 -13.13
C SER A 440 15.33 5.97 -12.29
N ASP A 441 15.31 6.36 -11.02
CA ASP A 441 16.25 5.85 -10.02
C ASP A 441 15.72 4.51 -9.50
N GLY A 442 16.57 3.49 -9.44
CA GLY A 442 16.16 2.14 -9.02
C GLY A 442 16.73 1.75 -7.66
N GLY A 443 17.71 2.47 -7.17
CA GLY A 443 18.52 1.99 -6.05
C GLY A 443 19.49 0.90 -6.48
N PRO A 444 20.04 0.12 -5.54
CA PRO A 444 21.11 -0.86 -5.85
C PRO A 444 20.60 -2.18 -6.42
N TYR A 445 19.36 -2.54 -6.21
CA TYR A 445 18.78 -3.84 -6.56
C TYR A 445 17.55 -3.69 -7.45
N GLU A 446 17.17 -4.78 -8.13
CA GLU A 446 16.06 -4.71 -9.10
C GLU A 446 14.69 -4.54 -8.43
N ALA A 447 14.38 -5.33 -7.38
CA ALA A 447 13.06 -5.35 -6.76
C ALA A 447 11.93 -5.32 -7.82
N GLU A 448 11.06 -4.30 -7.79
CA GLU A 448 9.96 -4.10 -8.76
C GLU A 448 10.29 -3.08 -9.87
N SER A 449 11.58 -2.75 -10.07
CA SER A 449 11.98 -1.70 -11.02
C SER A 449 11.67 -2.06 -12.48
N TYR A 450 11.85 -3.33 -12.88
CA TYR A 450 11.52 -3.78 -14.23
C TYR A 450 10.04 -3.56 -14.56
N GLY A 451 9.15 -4.10 -13.71
CA GLY A 451 7.71 -4.01 -13.95
C GLY A 451 7.18 -2.57 -13.88
N THR A 452 7.71 -1.76 -12.94
CA THR A 452 7.34 -0.35 -12.79
C THR A 452 7.73 0.46 -14.02
N LEU A 453 8.96 0.30 -14.52
CA LEU A 453 9.43 1.00 -15.71
C LEU A 453 8.68 0.57 -16.97
N MET A 454 8.46 -0.75 -17.14
CA MET A 454 7.72 -1.31 -18.25
C MET A 454 6.28 -0.76 -18.28
N THR A 455 5.60 -0.73 -17.14
CA THR A 455 4.24 -0.18 -17.05
C THR A 455 4.22 1.30 -17.37
N GLY A 456 5.18 2.09 -16.85
CA GLY A 456 5.32 3.51 -17.21
C GLY A 456 5.53 3.71 -18.71
N CYS A 457 6.36 2.88 -19.32
CA CYS A 457 6.62 2.90 -20.78
C CYS A 457 5.34 2.59 -21.59
N LEU A 458 4.64 1.50 -21.27
CA LEU A 458 3.44 1.07 -21.99
C LEU A 458 2.25 2.03 -21.81
N MET A 459 2.22 2.79 -20.72
CA MET A 459 1.16 3.75 -20.39
C MET A 459 1.59 5.22 -20.60
N SER A 460 2.75 5.46 -21.24
CA SER A 460 3.33 6.79 -21.43
C SER A 460 2.45 7.77 -22.18
N GLY A 461 1.58 7.29 -23.05
CA GLY A 461 0.64 8.12 -23.81
C GLY A 461 -0.69 8.38 -23.11
N GLY A 462 -0.91 7.85 -21.88
CA GLY A 462 -2.18 7.98 -21.20
C GLY A 462 -3.38 7.37 -21.97
N PRO A 463 -4.62 7.81 -21.70
CA PRO A 463 -5.82 7.29 -22.34
C PRO A 463 -6.07 7.92 -23.73
N TYR A 464 -5.02 8.05 -24.54
CA TYR A 464 -5.11 8.73 -25.83
C TYR A 464 -4.66 7.85 -27.00
N ILE A 465 -5.25 8.09 -28.16
CA ILE A 465 -4.90 7.43 -29.42
C ILE A 465 -3.74 8.18 -30.05
N ILE A 466 -2.57 7.54 -30.08
CA ILE A 466 -1.33 8.11 -30.63
C ILE A 466 -0.79 7.18 -31.72
N PRO A 467 -0.83 7.59 -33.01
CA PRO A 467 -0.50 6.68 -34.11
C PRO A 467 1.00 6.37 -34.26
N ASN A 468 1.87 7.29 -33.82
CA ASN A 468 3.32 7.11 -33.90
C ASN A 468 3.95 7.38 -32.53
N VAL A 469 4.64 6.40 -32.00
CA VAL A 469 5.16 6.42 -30.64
C VAL A 469 6.60 5.94 -30.63
N ARG A 470 7.44 6.66 -29.92
CA ARG A 470 8.76 6.20 -29.49
C ARG A 470 8.94 6.51 -28.02
N VAL A 471 9.23 5.50 -27.23
CA VAL A 471 9.57 5.60 -25.82
C VAL A 471 10.91 4.90 -25.59
N ASP A 472 11.90 5.60 -25.05
CA ASP A 472 13.14 5.03 -24.51
C ASP A 472 13.09 5.18 -22.98
N ALA A 473 13.07 4.08 -22.27
CA ALA A 473 12.92 4.05 -20.83
C ALA A 473 14.07 3.28 -20.17
N ARG A 474 14.70 3.87 -19.14
CA ARG A 474 15.88 3.30 -18.47
C ARG A 474 15.78 3.49 -16.96
N CYS A 475 16.06 2.41 -16.21
CA CYS A 475 16.17 2.45 -14.75
C CYS A 475 17.65 2.45 -14.37
N ILE A 476 18.09 3.46 -13.66
CA ILE A 476 19.45 3.62 -13.18
C ILE A 476 19.67 2.70 -11.97
N ARG A 477 20.82 2.02 -11.95
CA ARG A 477 21.34 1.36 -10.74
C ARG A 477 22.22 2.36 -10.01
N ASP A 478 21.82 2.70 -8.79
CA ASP A 478 22.51 3.69 -7.94
C ASP A 478 22.60 3.20 -6.48
N ASN A 479 23.17 4.04 -5.62
CA ASN A 479 23.34 3.72 -4.19
C ASN A 479 22.36 4.48 -3.29
N ASN A 480 21.27 5.00 -3.87
CA ASN A 480 20.17 5.60 -3.13
C ASN A 480 19.28 4.52 -2.49
N LEU A 481 18.23 4.98 -1.82
CA LEU A 481 17.22 4.08 -1.26
C LEU A 481 16.40 3.44 -2.40
N GLN A 482 16.05 2.19 -2.21
CA GLN A 482 15.54 1.31 -3.27
C GLN A 482 14.18 1.72 -3.82
N GLY A 483 14.04 1.72 -5.14
CA GLY A 483 12.78 1.84 -5.85
C GLY A 483 12.00 0.52 -5.87
N GLY A 484 10.67 0.59 -5.92
CA GLY A 484 9.81 -0.59 -6.00
C GLY A 484 8.36 -0.26 -6.36
N ALA A 485 7.46 -1.22 -6.12
CA ALA A 485 6.05 -1.06 -6.40
C ALA A 485 5.43 0.03 -5.53
N PHE A 486 4.72 0.97 -6.13
CA PHE A 486 3.86 1.91 -5.43
C PHE A 486 2.60 2.15 -6.27
N ARG A 487 1.44 2.25 -5.64
CA ARG A 487 0.11 2.44 -6.24
C ARG A 487 0.16 3.29 -7.51
N GLY A 488 -0.25 2.71 -8.65
CA GLY A 488 -0.11 3.26 -10.00
C GLY A 488 1.07 2.69 -10.79
N TYR A 489 2.13 2.17 -10.14
CA TYR A 489 3.18 1.32 -10.73
C TYR A 489 3.80 1.91 -12.01
N GLY A 490 4.31 3.17 -11.96
CA GLY A 490 4.92 3.88 -13.08
C GLY A 490 3.98 4.80 -13.85
N ILE A 491 2.68 4.55 -13.83
CA ILE A 491 1.68 5.34 -14.57
C ILE A 491 1.62 6.79 -14.08
N ASN A 492 1.67 7.00 -12.75
CA ASN A 492 1.59 8.35 -12.17
C ASN A 492 2.70 9.27 -12.69
N GLN A 493 3.91 8.73 -12.83
CA GLN A 493 5.07 9.46 -13.32
C GLN A 493 4.91 9.81 -14.80
N ALA A 494 4.45 8.86 -15.60
CA ALA A 494 4.16 9.09 -17.04
C ALA A 494 3.01 10.09 -17.24
N ALA A 495 1.94 9.99 -16.44
CA ALA A 495 0.76 10.83 -16.55
C ALA A 495 1.07 12.33 -16.35
N ILE A 496 1.94 12.68 -15.39
CA ILE A 496 2.35 14.08 -15.15
C ILE A 496 2.88 14.72 -16.45
N SER A 497 3.69 13.99 -17.22
CA SER A 497 4.35 14.54 -18.40
C SER A 497 3.40 14.67 -19.58
N ILE A 498 2.60 13.65 -19.87
CA ILE A 498 1.67 13.70 -20.99
C ILE A 498 0.55 14.71 -20.75
N GLU A 499 0.01 14.79 -19.53
CA GLU A 499 -1.08 15.71 -19.21
C GLU A 499 -0.60 17.17 -19.19
N THR A 500 0.62 17.45 -18.70
CA THR A 500 1.21 18.78 -18.82
C THR A 500 1.43 19.17 -20.27
N ALA A 501 1.94 18.24 -21.10
CA ALA A 501 2.16 18.51 -22.51
C ALA A 501 0.85 18.79 -23.27
N LEU A 502 -0.24 18.12 -22.86
CA LEU A 502 -1.58 18.38 -23.41
C LEU A 502 -2.11 19.76 -23.04
N ASP A 503 -1.90 20.23 -21.80
CA ASP A 503 -2.32 21.57 -21.42
C ASP A 503 -1.56 22.64 -22.20
N GLU A 504 -0.24 22.51 -22.35
CA GLU A 504 0.57 23.41 -23.19
C GLU A 504 0.15 23.34 -24.67
N MET A 505 -0.22 22.15 -25.16
CA MET A 505 -0.72 22.00 -26.54
C MET A 505 -2.09 22.65 -26.72
N ALA A 506 -2.99 22.53 -25.76
CA ALA A 506 -4.32 23.16 -25.77
C ALA A 506 -4.19 24.68 -25.86
N GLU A 507 -3.32 25.28 -25.04
CA GLU A 507 -3.02 26.71 -25.09
C GLU A 507 -2.46 27.13 -26.46
N LYS A 508 -1.46 26.40 -26.97
CA LYS A 508 -0.79 26.69 -28.23
C LYS A 508 -1.70 26.59 -29.44
N LEU A 509 -2.67 25.69 -29.41
CA LEU A 509 -3.66 25.51 -30.47
C LEU A 509 -4.89 26.43 -30.33
N GLY A 510 -5.08 27.03 -29.14
CA GLY A 510 -6.30 27.75 -28.77
C GLY A 510 -7.53 26.85 -28.68
N ILE A 511 -7.34 25.59 -28.30
CA ILE A 511 -8.41 24.59 -28.14
C ILE A 511 -8.66 24.40 -26.64
N ASP A 512 -9.94 24.31 -26.25
CA ASP A 512 -10.32 24.03 -24.88
C ASP A 512 -9.68 22.70 -24.38
N PRO A 513 -9.09 22.64 -23.16
CA PRO A 513 -8.40 21.45 -22.67
C PRO A 513 -9.27 20.19 -22.60
N PHE A 514 -10.56 20.31 -22.30
CA PHE A 514 -11.50 19.19 -22.34
C PHE A 514 -11.72 18.70 -23.77
N GLU A 515 -11.90 19.64 -24.69
CA GLU A 515 -12.13 19.34 -26.10
C GLU A 515 -10.89 18.67 -26.73
N LEU A 516 -9.68 19.13 -26.43
CA LEU A 516 -8.45 18.50 -26.92
C LEU A 516 -8.34 17.04 -26.47
N ARG A 517 -8.64 16.78 -25.18
CA ARG A 517 -8.65 15.41 -24.62
C ARG A 517 -9.74 14.56 -25.25
N ARG A 518 -10.95 15.08 -25.41
CA ARG A 518 -12.10 14.40 -26.06
C ARG A 518 -11.78 13.95 -27.48
N ARG A 519 -11.14 14.81 -28.28
CA ARG A 519 -10.76 14.48 -29.68
C ARG A 519 -9.81 13.30 -29.78
N ASN A 520 -9.00 13.08 -28.76
CA ASN A 520 -7.93 12.07 -28.76
C ASN A 520 -8.20 10.89 -27.83
N ALA A 521 -9.31 10.89 -27.09
CA ALA A 521 -9.67 9.87 -26.12
C ALA A 521 -9.81 8.48 -26.75
N VAL A 522 -9.34 7.46 -26.04
CA VAL A 522 -9.56 6.05 -26.41
C VAL A 522 -11.04 5.69 -26.38
N TYR A 523 -11.42 4.74 -27.22
CA TYR A 523 -12.76 4.18 -27.32
C TYR A 523 -12.68 2.66 -27.60
N PRO A 524 -13.76 1.89 -27.41
CA PRO A 524 -13.77 0.46 -27.74
C PRO A 524 -13.39 0.22 -29.21
N GLY A 525 -12.40 -0.63 -29.44
CA GLY A 525 -11.82 -0.91 -30.76
C GLY A 525 -10.58 -0.08 -31.11
N SER A 526 -10.18 0.89 -30.25
CA SER A 526 -8.91 1.60 -30.41
C SER A 526 -7.73 0.83 -29.79
N TYR A 527 -6.51 1.24 -30.12
CA TYR A 527 -5.29 0.68 -29.54
C TYR A 527 -4.68 1.63 -28.52
N SER A 528 -4.24 1.09 -27.38
CA SER A 528 -3.40 1.82 -26.42
C SER A 528 -1.99 2.06 -27.00
N VAL A 529 -1.22 2.97 -26.41
CA VAL A 529 0.21 3.16 -26.72
C VAL A 529 1.01 1.86 -26.54
N GLY A 530 0.64 1.04 -25.57
CA GLY A 530 1.21 -0.29 -25.36
C GLY A 530 0.92 -1.30 -26.48
N GLY A 531 0.04 -0.97 -27.43
CA GLY A 531 -0.36 -1.84 -28.54
C GLY A 531 -1.46 -2.84 -28.18
N GLU A 532 -2.15 -2.64 -27.06
CA GLU A 532 -3.28 -3.45 -26.64
C GLU A 532 -4.56 -2.96 -27.31
N LEU A 533 -5.33 -3.88 -27.93
CA LEU A 533 -6.67 -3.60 -28.44
C LEU A 533 -7.65 -3.49 -27.28
N LEU A 534 -8.33 -2.36 -27.19
CA LEU A 534 -9.27 -2.04 -26.12
C LEU A 534 -10.67 -2.51 -26.54
N GLU A 535 -11.06 -3.71 -26.14
CA GLU A 535 -12.32 -4.35 -26.58
C GLU A 535 -13.48 -4.16 -25.61
N SER A 536 -13.19 -3.86 -24.33
CA SER A 536 -14.20 -3.66 -23.29
C SER A 536 -14.67 -2.20 -23.23
N SER A 537 -15.57 -1.88 -22.29
CA SER A 537 -16.07 -0.52 -22.08
C SER A 537 -14.94 0.45 -21.76
N MET A 538 -14.95 1.61 -22.42
CA MET A 538 -14.02 2.72 -22.21
C MET A 538 -14.83 3.97 -21.86
N GLY A 539 -14.97 4.28 -20.57
CA GLY A 539 -15.74 5.43 -20.07
C GLY A 539 -15.05 6.78 -20.20
N MET A 540 -14.02 6.90 -21.04
CA MET A 540 -13.19 8.12 -21.12
C MET A 540 -13.99 9.35 -21.54
N HIS A 541 -14.85 9.24 -22.56
CA HIS A 541 -15.70 10.33 -23.00
C HIS A 541 -16.69 10.75 -21.91
N ASP A 542 -17.36 9.79 -21.26
CA ASP A 542 -18.33 10.06 -20.21
C ASP A 542 -17.69 10.77 -19.01
N THR A 543 -16.49 10.33 -18.60
CA THR A 543 -15.74 10.95 -17.49
C THR A 543 -15.29 12.37 -17.83
N ILE A 544 -14.87 12.65 -19.08
CA ILE A 544 -14.55 14.00 -19.55
C ILE A 544 -15.79 14.90 -19.45
N ASP A 545 -16.94 14.44 -19.95
CA ASP A 545 -18.18 15.23 -19.99
C ASP A 545 -18.69 15.55 -18.57
N LEU A 546 -18.68 14.57 -17.67
CA LEU A 546 -19.06 14.75 -16.25
C LEU A 546 -18.10 15.71 -15.54
N CYS A 547 -16.80 15.57 -15.75
CA CYS A 547 -15.79 16.43 -15.15
C CYS A 547 -15.90 17.87 -15.67
N GLU A 548 -16.06 18.06 -16.98
CA GLU A 548 -16.27 19.38 -17.58
C GLU A 548 -17.51 20.07 -16.99
N LYS A 549 -18.63 19.36 -16.91
CA LYS A 549 -19.85 19.89 -16.32
C LYS A 549 -19.60 20.39 -14.89
N ALA A 550 -18.98 19.58 -14.06
CA ALA A 550 -18.68 19.94 -12.66
C ALA A 550 -17.75 21.16 -12.55
N VAL A 551 -16.71 21.23 -13.39
CA VAL A 551 -15.78 22.38 -13.42
C VAL A 551 -16.50 23.66 -13.86
N ARG A 552 -17.33 23.60 -14.92
CA ARG A 552 -18.07 24.76 -15.39
C ARG A 552 -19.10 25.25 -14.36
N GLU A 553 -19.71 24.37 -13.59
CA GLU A 553 -20.61 24.70 -12.50
C GLU A 553 -19.86 25.39 -11.35
N ALA A 554 -18.73 24.82 -10.90
CA ALA A 554 -17.89 25.38 -9.86
C ALA A 554 -17.34 26.78 -10.21
N LEU A 555 -16.93 26.98 -11.47
CA LEU A 555 -16.46 28.30 -11.95
C LEU A 555 -17.55 29.37 -11.86
N ARG A 556 -18.78 29.05 -12.27
CA ARG A 556 -19.93 29.96 -12.19
C ARG A 556 -20.27 30.33 -10.75
N GLU A 557 -20.24 29.34 -9.85
CA GLU A 557 -20.48 29.55 -8.43
C GLU A 557 -19.41 30.48 -7.82
N TYR A 558 -18.12 30.23 -8.16
CA TYR A 558 -17.01 31.03 -7.69
C TYR A 558 -17.09 32.48 -8.17
N GLU A 559 -17.40 32.73 -9.45
CA GLU A 559 -17.58 34.07 -10.02
C GLU A 559 -18.69 34.85 -9.27
N GLY A 560 -19.76 34.17 -8.88
CA GLY A 560 -20.84 34.74 -8.05
C GLY A 560 -20.38 35.15 -6.66
N GLN A 561 -19.44 34.39 -6.05
CA GLN A 561 -18.89 34.70 -4.72
C GLN A 561 -17.87 35.86 -4.72
N TYR A 562 -17.09 36.01 -5.79
CA TYR A 562 -15.99 36.99 -5.89
C TYR A 562 -16.11 37.89 -7.15
N PRO A 563 -17.24 38.58 -7.34
CA PRO A 563 -17.50 39.35 -8.57
C PRO A 563 -16.55 40.52 -8.80
N ASN A 564 -15.84 40.97 -7.74
CA ASN A 564 -14.92 42.11 -7.80
C ASN A 564 -13.47 41.73 -8.09
N GLY A 565 -13.20 40.46 -8.46
CA GLY A 565 -11.86 40.01 -8.79
C GLY A 565 -10.85 40.04 -7.64
N THR A 566 -11.33 39.98 -6.37
CA THR A 566 -10.46 39.95 -5.18
C THR A 566 -9.66 38.69 -5.01
N LYS A 567 -10.06 37.61 -5.71
CA LYS A 567 -9.36 36.33 -5.80
C LYS A 567 -9.35 35.86 -7.25
N VAL A 568 -8.34 35.08 -7.60
CA VAL A 568 -8.22 34.41 -8.91
C VAL A 568 -8.33 32.92 -8.69
N LEU A 569 -9.24 32.27 -9.38
CA LEU A 569 -9.39 30.81 -9.39
C LEU A 569 -8.57 30.22 -10.53
N GLY A 570 -7.64 29.35 -10.17
CA GLY A 570 -6.96 28.47 -11.13
C GLY A 570 -7.67 27.11 -11.19
N TRP A 571 -7.74 26.52 -12.36
CA TRP A 571 -8.25 25.17 -12.55
C TRP A 571 -7.38 24.41 -13.55
N GLY A 572 -7.46 23.08 -13.50
CA GLY A 572 -6.78 22.18 -14.43
C GLY A 572 -7.55 20.91 -14.58
N VAL A 573 -7.29 20.18 -15.66
CA VAL A 573 -7.87 18.86 -15.93
C VAL A 573 -6.75 17.89 -16.30
N ALA A 574 -6.83 16.67 -15.77
CA ALA A 574 -5.93 15.58 -16.13
C ALA A 574 -6.72 14.27 -16.19
N SER A 575 -6.25 13.34 -17.00
CA SER A 575 -6.86 12.03 -17.18
C SER A 575 -5.94 10.93 -16.68
N GLY A 576 -6.53 9.90 -16.08
CA GLY A 576 -5.82 8.69 -15.63
C GLY A 576 -6.27 7.48 -16.43
N PHE A 577 -5.32 6.58 -16.69
CA PHE A 577 -5.57 5.33 -17.38
C PHE A 577 -4.76 4.21 -16.71
N LYS A 578 -5.46 3.16 -16.28
CA LYS A 578 -4.83 1.97 -15.71
C LYS A 578 -5.64 0.73 -16.07
N LYS A 579 -4.96 -0.33 -16.49
CA LYS A 579 -5.58 -1.63 -16.69
C LYS A 579 -5.86 -2.31 -15.35
N SER A 580 -6.93 -3.12 -15.29
CA SER A 580 -7.17 -4.11 -14.23
C SER A 580 -6.43 -5.39 -14.59
N GLY A 581 -5.81 -6.01 -13.60
CA GLY A 581 -4.93 -7.15 -13.81
C GLY A 581 -3.51 -6.75 -14.22
N ILE A 582 -2.62 -7.76 -14.28
CA ILE A 582 -1.21 -7.61 -14.65
C ILE A 582 -1.04 -7.72 -16.17
N GLY A 583 -1.89 -8.55 -16.80
CA GLY A 583 -1.95 -8.74 -18.24
C GLY A 583 -1.11 -9.92 -18.76
N LYS A 584 -1.47 -10.38 -19.96
CA LYS A 584 -0.83 -11.53 -20.61
C LYS A 584 0.69 -11.34 -20.76
N GLY A 585 1.46 -12.37 -20.39
CA GLY A 585 2.89 -12.48 -20.66
C GLY A 585 3.81 -12.06 -19.51
N ILE A 586 3.28 -11.50 -18.41
CA ILE A 586 4.07 -11.17 -17.21
C ILE A 586 3.70 -12.13 -16.08
N PHE A 587 2.42 -12.18 -15.71
CA PHE A 587 1.85 -13.12 -14.75
C PHE A 587 0.51 -13.67 -15.27
N ILE A 588 0.05 -14.75 -14.67
CA ILE A 588 -1.29 -15.28 -14.92
C ILE A 588 -2.26 -14.53 -14.01
N ASP A 589 -3.24 -13.86 -14.59
CA ASP A 589 -4.37 -13.31 -13.86
C ASP A 589 -5.37 -14.42 -13.59
N ASP A 590 -5.13 -15.20 -12.55
CA ASP A 590 -5.96 -16.29 -12.05
C ASP A 590 -6.62 -15.94 -10.73
N GLY A 591 -7.70 -16.61 -10.40
CA GLY A 591 -8.39 -16.55 -9.12
C GLY A 591 -8.84 -17.94 -8.72
N ALA A 592 -8.92 -18.21 -7.42
CA ALA A 592 -9.33 -19.52 -6.92
C ALA A 592 -10.16 -19.39 -5.64
N CYS A 593 -11.22 -20.20 -5.58
CA CYS A 593 -12.11 -20.28 -4.44
C CYS A 593 -12.44 -21.75 -4.14
N ARG A 594 -12.57 -22.06 -2.85
CA ARG A 594 -13.15 -23.31 -2.37
C ARG A 594 -14.28 -22.97 -1.40
N LEU A 595 -15.44 -23.52 -1.66
CA LEU A 595 -16.62 -23.36 -0.81
C LEU A 595 -16.97 -24.70 -0.16
N THR A 596 -17.25 -24.69 1.13
CA THR A 596 -17.71 -25.85 1.89
C THR A 596 -18.88 -25.43 2.76
N LEU A 597 -20.04 -26.02 2.55
CA LEU A 597 -21.23 -25.81 3.39
C LEU A 597 -21.25 -26.88 4.47
N ASP A 598 -21.35 -26.46 5.73
CA ASP A 598 -21.47 -27.40 6.85
C ASP A 598 -22.92 -27.86 7.09
N GLY A 599 -23.09 -28.78 8.05
CA GLY A 599 -24.41 -29.32 8.38
C GLY A 599 -25.36 -28.34 9.04
N ASP A 600 -24.85 -27.24 9.57
CA ASP A 600 -25.62 -26.18 10.24
C ASP A 600 -25.96 -25.03 9.26
N GLY A 601 -25.56 -25.15 8.01
CA GLY A 601 -25.83 -24.18 6.94
C GLY A 601 -24.84 -23.03 6.88
N LYS A 602 -23.71 -23.11 7.58
CA LYS A 602 -22.64 -22.12 7.53
C LYS A 602 -21.69 -22.42 6.35
N LEU A 603 -21.35 -21.37 5.60
CA LEU A 603 -20.44 -21.47 4.47
C LEU A 603 -19.02 -21.13 4.90
N HIS A 604 -18.10 -22.05 4.66
CA HIS A 604 -16.66 -21.83 4.81
C HIS A 604 -16.06 -21.56 3.45
N MET A 605 -15.58 -20.33 3.25
CA MET A 605 -15.01 -19.85 2.00
C MET A 605 -13.50 -19.70 2.15
N ILE A 606 -12.74 -20.30 1.27
CA ILE A 606 -11.30 -20.19 1.18
C ILE A 606 -10.99 -19.52 -0.15
N VAL A 607 -10.38 -18.33 -0.10
CA VAL A 607 -10.03 -17.54 -1.27
C VAL A 607 -8.57 -17.11 -1.17
N SER A 608 -7.86 -17.09 -2.28
CA SER A 608 -6.50 -16.59 -2.33
C SER A 608 -6.48 -15.07 -2.37
N GLY A 609 -5.37 -14.48 -1.93
CA GLY A 609 -5.21 -13.04 -1.86
C GLY A 609 -5.05 -12.56 -0.42
N THR A 610 -4.83 -11.26 -0.26
CA THR A 610 -4.63 -10.60 1.03
C THR A 610 -5.46 -9.33 1.14
N ASP A 611 -5.82 -8.95 2.37
CA ASP A 611 -6.54 -7.71 2.65
C ASP A 611 -5.60 -6.70 3.32
N MET A 612 -5.35 -5.60 2.63
CA MET A 612 -4.52 -4.49 3.13
C MET A 612 -5.36 -3.24 3.45
N GLY A 613 -6.68 -3.43 3.61
CA GLY A 613 -7.66 -2.38 3.86
C GLY A 613 -8.49 -1.99 2.64
N GLN A 614 -8.35 -2.69 1.51
CA GLN A 614 -9.17 -2.46 0.32
C GLN A 614 -10.55 -3.14 0.39
N GLY A 615 -10.82 -3.91 1.48
CA GLY A 615 -12.10 -4.58 1.68
C GLY A 615 -12.24 -5.89 0.89
N PHE A 616 -11.14 -6.58 0.62
CA PHE A 616 -11.14 -7.84 -0.13
C PHE A 616 -12.02 -8.90 0.51
N ARG A 617 -11.88 -9.12 1.83
CA ARG A 617 -12.74 -10.07 2.58
C ARG A 617 -14.21 -9.76 2.40
N THR A 618 -14.59 -8.50 2.59
CA THR A 618 -15.98 -8.04 2.49
C THR A 618 -16.52 -8.21 1.09
N ALA A 619 -15.74 -7.83 0.06
CA ALA A 619 -16.15 -7.97 -1.33
C ALA A 619 -16.41 -9.44 -1.72
N MET A 620 -15.53 -10.36 -1.29
CA MET A 620 -15.72 -11.81 -1.56
C MET A 620 -16.97 -12.34 -0.85
N VAL A 621 -17.19 -11.95 0.41
CA VAL A 621 -18.39 -12.34 1.17
C VAL A 621 -19.66 -11.75 0.54
N GLN A 622 -19.65 -10.49 0.06
CA GLN A 622 -20.78 -9.90 -0.67
C GLN A 622 -21.13 -10.68 -1.95
N ILE A 623 -20.11 -11.04 -2.74
CA ILE A 623 -20.33 -11.80 -3.98
C ILE A 623 -20.91 -13.18 -3.67
N ALA A 624 -20.36 -13.89 -2.68
CA ALA A 624 -20.88 -15.21 -2.27
C ALA A 624 -22.32 -15.11 -1.72
N ALA A 625 -22.59 -14.15 -0.84
CA ALA A 625 -23.92 -13.92 -0.26
C ALA A 625 -24.98 -13.61 -1.32
N GLU A 626 -24.63 -12.75 -2.29
CA GLU A 626 -25.50 -12.41 -3.42
C GLU A 626 -25.79 -13.63 -4.30
N THR A 627 -24.72 -14.36 -4.67
CA THR A 627 -24.82 -15.50 -5.60
C THR A 627 -25.59 -16.67 -4.99
N LEU A 628 -25.30 -16.99 -3.74
CA LEU A 628 -25.92 -18.14 -3.03
C LEU A 628 -27.22 -17.78 -2.34
N ARG A 629 -27.59 -16.48 -2.30
CA ARG A 629 -28.75 -15.96 -1.56
C ARG A 629 -28.69 -16.31 -0.06
N MET A 630 -27.51 -16.17 0.54
CA MET A 630 -27.22 -16.37 1.97
C MET A 630 -27.03 -15.03 2.67
N ASP A 631 -27.17 -15.02 3.99
CA ASP A 631 -26.78 -13.87 4.81
C ASP A 631 -25.26 -13.82 4.91
N MET A 632 -24.67 -12.62 4.86
CA MET A 632 -23.22 -12.43 4.99
C MET A 632 -22.65 -12.97 6.31
N LYS A 633 -23.44 -12.92 7.40
CA LYS A 633 -23.04 -13.45 8.72
C LYS A 633 -22.85 -14.97 8.77
N ASP A 634 -23.46 -15.69 7.80
CA ASP A 634 -23.36 -17.14 7.70
C ASP A 634 -22.19 -17.61 6.83
N ILE A 635 -21.29 -16.69 6.45
CA ILE A 635 -20.12 -16.94 5.62
C ILE A 635 -18.83 -16.61 6.39
N ASP A 636 -18.03 -17.63 6.67
CA ASP A 636 -16.67 -17.47 7.17
C ASP A 636 -15.68 -17.44 6.00
N ILE A 637 -14.68 -16.57 6.06
CA ILE A 637 -13.67 -16.43 5.01
C ILE A 637 -12.25 -16.59 5.55
N VAL A 638 -11.47 -17.45 4.89
CA VAL A 638 -10.02 -17.61 5.11
C VAL A 638 -9.26 -17.12 3.88
N ILE A 639 -8.25 -16.30 4.10
CA ILE A 639 -7.37 -15.74 3.06
C ILE A 639 -5.90 -15.78 3.50
N GLY A 640 -4.97 -15.71 2.55
CA GLY A 640 -3.56 -15.42 2.80
C GLY A 640 -2.73 -16.47 3.54
N ASP A 641 -3.21 -17.71 3.67
CA ASP A 641 -2.48 -18.82 4.31
C ASP A 641 -2.10 -19.87 3.27
N THR A 642 -0.82 -20.05 3.01
CA THR A 642 -0.33 -20.93 1.95
C THR A 642 -0.54 -22.42 2.17
N ASP A 643 -0.86 -22.85 3.40
CA ASP A 643 -1.25 -24.24 3.67
C ASP A 643 -2.74 -24.47 3.41
N ILE A 644 -3.56 -23.44 3.44
CA ILE A 644 -5.02 -23.50 3.36
C ILE A 644 -5.53 -23.02 2.02
N THR A 645 -5.03 -21.88 1.55
CA THR A 645 -5.50 -21.22 0.33
C THR A 645 -4.84 -21.78 -0.93
N ILE A 646 -5.51 -21.61 -2.07
CA ILE A 646 -5.03 -22.09 -3.37
C ILE A 646 -4.02 -21.08 -3.93
N PRO A 647 -2.89 -21.49 -4.52
CA PRO A 647 -1.95 -20.58 -5.11
C PRO A 647 -2.56 -19.72 -6.22
N THR A 648 -2.51 -18.41 -6.07
CA THR A 648 -2.79 -17.41 -7.10
C THR A 648 -1.74 -16.29 -7.04
N GLY A 649 -1.80 -15.33 -7.94
CA GLY A 649 -0.85 -14.22 -7.92
C GLY A 649 -1.07 -13.23 -6.77
N GLU A 650 -0.20 -12.24 -6.70
CA GLU A 650 -0.17 -11.20 -5.66
C GLU A 650 -1.45 -10.34 -5.59
N SER A 651 -1.70 -9.73 -4.43
CA SER A 651 -2.78 -8.75 -4.24
C SER A 651 -2.38 -7.37 -4.75
N VAL A 652 -2.41 -7.19 -6.08
CA VAL A 652 -2.00 -5.99 -6.81
C VAL A 652 -2.93 -5.71 -7.98
N SER A 653 -2.77 -4.55 -8.62
CA SER A 653 -3.33 -4.24 -9.96
C SER A 653 -4.84 -4.40 -10.10
N GLU A 654 -5.59 -4.18 -9.03
CA GLU A 654 -7.06 -4.28 -8.97
C GLU A 654 -7.61 -5.67 -9.42
N ARG A 655 -6.77 -6.72 -9.40
CA ARG A 655 -7.10 -8.04 -9.93
C ARG A 655 -8.01 -8.89 -9.04
N GLN A 656 -8.04 -8.67 -7.71
CA GLN A 656 -8.75 -9.53 -6.79
C GLN A 656 -10.25 -9.63 -7.09
N THR A 657 -10.95 -8.51 -7.25
CA THR A 657 -12.39 -8.55 -7.59
C THR A 657 -12.62 -9.14 -8.98
N LEU A 658 -11.71 -8.90 -9.92
CA LEU A 658 -11.80 -9.44 -11.27
C LEU A 658 -11.57 -10.97 -11.30
N CYS A 659 -10.51 -11.45 -10.65
CA CYS A 659 -10.08 -12.86 -10.73
C CYS A 659 -10.73 -13.68 -9.62
N ASP A 660 -10.46 -13.34 -8.36
CA ASP A 660 -10.98 -14.09 -7.21
C ASP A 660 -12.48 -13.90 -7.04
N GLY A 661 -12.99 -12.66 -7.26
CA GLY A 661 -14.44 -12.41 -7.24
C GLY A 661 -15.20 -13.19 -8.31
N ARG A 662 -14.59 -13.39 -9.49
CA ARG A 662 -15.17 -14.25 -10.51
C ARG A 662 -15.16 -15.73 -10.09
N ALA A 663 -14.06 -16.21 -9.49
CA ALA A 663 -13.98 -17.59 -8.98
C ALA A 663 -14.99 -17.85 -7.85
N VAL A 664 -15.31 -16.85 -7.04
CA VAL A 664 -16.37 -16.93 -6.01
C VAL A 664 -17.77 -16.96 -6.66
N TYR A 665 -17.97 -16.19 -7.74
CA TYR A 665 -19.25 -16.13 -8.46
C TYR A 665 -19.56 -17.42 -9.22
N GLU A 666 -18.58 -18.03 -9.90
CA GLU A 666 -18.72 -19.30 -10.65
C GLU A 666 -18.89 -20.52 -9.72
#